data_ee851f5f34f14b3212ed825a4eda9305
#
_entry.id   ee851f5f34f14b3212ed825a4eda9305
#
_cell.length_a   1.000
_cell.length_b   1.000
_cell.length_c   1.000
_cell.angle_alpha   90.00
_cell.angle_beta   90.00
_cell.angle_gamma   90.00
#
_symmetry.space_group_name_H-M   'P 1'
#
loop_
_entity.id
_entity.type
_entity.pdbx_description
1 polymer ?
#
loop_
_entity_poly.entity_id
_entity_poly.type
_entity_poly.pdbx_seq_one_letter_code
_entity_poly.pdbx_strand_id
1 'polypeptide(L)'
;MRDNSRIPDMRARPLLVPALALLAALAHGAQTPHRLSVIVLNENAVAVPSARVTLLPPSPAQVLRCETGISGFCEFPHVPDGPWQIHVDKEGYYSAVSSIESAASSEIEVTLHHLKEIKETVDVHESPPMIESSQTESQERLTGIDVINIPYPSTHDYRNVLNYIPTVLVDPYSQVHVAGSQTYQTITMLDGLNVTQPSNGQLLLHVSTDAFRSIRVEPSRYSAEFGKGSGGVILLETGIGDDHYRFIATDFIPSWQNKNGWAFDQVNPRLTLSGPIVKKKIWFFDALDGAYQNEIVTELPVDQNEDVVTRLGNLAKVQANLTSRNILTTSFNLNEFHDQHAGLSPQNPQASTPSVGQPAYQGGIKDQHYFAGGALLEVAFAFNRYDLNQISRGIEPYFISPETAGGNYYLTAHTRADRWQVVSNVYLRPREWHGRHEFKGGMDLDRLRYDANYLRTPISYLREGQTLPTTGDCLTVTPPSPCSRYSIFPGAPALTQYNSEVSGYAQDRWLLTQRLLLEAGLRYDWDQLERRSRFSPRLAATWALDSGGNTKLSAGLGVYYDATAIFLVARPRAGTRIDQFFLPNGRPIGGPVLSSFSADLHSLQAPRVWNESLALERKLPADIYLKVEYIRKRGIHGFVYDLTGPSATNASFALSNTRQDHYDGFQINGRRAFRNGHMIAASYVRSHARSNQVLDFNIDNPQFSSQQPGPYPWDTPNRFLSYGLLPLVKRFDLAYSTEIHTGVPFNVVDDQQKLVEPPGSRRFPTWFTLNTHVEKRFHALGYYWAIRGGFNNVTGRKNWIFVNNDIKSPDFLMFSVYNGRAFTGRIRFLGRK
;
A
#
# COMPACT_ATOMS: atom_id res chain seq x y z
N MET A 1 -19.55 46.31 -100.23
CA MET A 1 -18.32 45.97 -100.91
C MET A 1 -17.65 44.82 -100.28
N ARG A 2 -17.81 43.71 -100.92
CA ARG A 2 -16.71 42.81 -101.40
C ARG A 2 -15.69 42.43 -100.35
N ASP A 3 -15.24 41.23 -100.08
CA ASP A 3 -15.35 40.00 -100.90
C ASP A 3 -14.63 38.90 -100.07
N ASN A 4 -15.12 37.67 -100.29
CA ASN A 4 -14.37 36.41 -100.45
C ASN A 4 -13.30 35.98 -99.39
N SER A 5 -13.46 34.90 -98.88
CA SER A 5 -13.27 33.49 -99.25
C SER A 5 -12.06 32.85 -98.55
N ARG A 6 -12.18 31.74 -97.90
CA ARG A 6 -11.62 30.40 -98.19
C ARG A 6 -11.50 29.58 -96.90
N ILE A 7 -12.18 28.45 -96.94
CA ILE A 7 -11.94 27.30 -96.00
C ILE A 7 -10.66 26.63 -96.55
N PRO A 8 -9.86 26.07 -95.66
CA PRO A 8 -9.41 24.66 -95.80
C PRO A 8 -9.71 23.75 -94.67
N ASP A 9 -10.17 22.55 -95.01
CA ASP A 9 -10.20 21.31 -94.27
C ASP A 9 -9.05 21.14 -93.31
N MET A 10 -9.38 20.81 -92.09
CA MET A 10 -8.41 20.05 -91.22
C MET A 10 -9.14 18.87 -90.54
N ARG A 11 -8.71 17.73 -90.94
CA ARG A 11 -9.09 16.38 -90.52
C ARG A 11 -9.07 16.24 -88.99
N ALA A 12 -10.13 15.67 -88.47
CA ALA A 12 -10.24 15.17 -87.12
C ALA A 12 -9.17 14.11 -86.81
N ARG A 13 -8.29 14.33 -85.81
CA ARG A 13 -7.49 13.31 -85.13
C ARG A 13 -8.10 12.99 -83.83
N PRO A 14 -8.21 11.72 -83.38
CA PRO A 14 -8.89 11.33 -82.19
C PRO A 14 -8.04 11.63 -80.92
N LEU A 15 -8.50 12.55 -80.13
CA LEU A 15 -8.03 12.80 -78.74
C LEU A 15 -8.64 11.78 -77.73
N LEU A 16 -8.39 10.46 -77.95
CA LEU A 16 -8.99 9.41 -77.14
C LEU A 16 -7.95 8.62 -76.30
N VAL A 17 -6.67 8.97 -76.34
CA VAL A 17 -5.62 8.23 -75.63
C VAL A 17 -5.25 8.82 -74.26
N PRO A 18 -5.33 10.12 -73.91
CA PRO A 18 -4.99 10.58 -72.56
C PRO A 18 -6.11 10.44 -71.56
N ALA A 19 -7.38 10.26 -71.95
CA ALA A 19 -8.46 10.07 -71.00
C ALA A 19 -8.54 8.65 -70.37
N LEU A 20 -8.09 7.63 -71.09
CA LEU A 20 -8.00 6.27 -70.57
C LEU A 20 -6.81 6.07 -69.62
N ALA A 21 -5.71 6.81 -69.79
CA ALA A 21 -4.57 6.77 -68.89
C ALA A 21 -4.83 7.49 -67.56
N LEU A 22 -5.75 8.49 -67.50
CA LEU A 22 -6.17 9.17 -66.27
C LEU A 22 -7.21 8.36 -65.52
N LEU A 23 -8.04 7.54 -66.17
CA LEU A 23 -8.99 6.63 -65.52
C LEU A 23 -8.27 5.36 -65.02
N ALA A 24 -7.18 4.92 -65.55
CA ALA A 24 -6.37 3.81 -65.06
C ALA A 24 -5.50 4.19 -63.83
N ALA A 25 -5.17 5.49 -63.66
CA ALA A 25 -4.47 6.00 -62.48
C ALA A 25 -5.39 6.21 -61.25
N LEU A 26 -6.72 6.22 -61.43
CA LEU A 26 -7.71 6.30 -60.35
C LEU A 26 -8.22 4.94 -59.86
N ALA A 27 -7.79 3.84 -60.46
CA ALA A 27 -8.06 2.47 -60.05
C ALA A 27 -6.95 1.87 -59.14
N HIS A 28 -6.26 2.70 -58.36
CA HIS A 28 -5.60 2.23 -57.15
C HIS A 28 -6.71 1.98 -56.14
N GLY A 29 -7.04 0.68 -55.94
CA GLY A 29 -8.12 0.22 -55.13
C GLY A 29 -8.18 0.95 -53.79
N ALA A 30 -9.26 1.64 -53.54
CA ALA A 30 -9.65 2.03 -52.24
C ALA A 30 -9.75 0.73 -51.42
N GLN A 31 -8.67 0.36 -50.71
CA GLN A 31 -8.68 -0.74 -49.76
C GLN A 31 -9.78 -0.41 -48.75
N THR A 32 -10.79 -1.23 -48.70
CA THR A 32 -11.84 -1.10 -47.68
C THR A 32 -11.19 -1.25 -46.31
N PRO A 33 -11.22 -0.21 -45.48
CA PRO A 33 -10.60 -0.32 -44.15
C PRO A 33 -11.36 -1.37 -43.37
N HIS A 34 -10.62 -2.33 -42.82
CA HIS A 34 -11.15 -3.39 -41.99
C HIS A 34 -11.12 -2.98 -40.51
N ARG A 35 -12.04 -3.47 -39.75
CA ARG A 35 -12.11 -3.33 -38.30
C ARG A 35 -11.34 -4.50 -37.66
N LEU A 36 -10.29 -4.22 -36.88
CA LEU A 36 -9.49 -5.22 -36.22
C LEU A 36 -9.65 -5.09 -34.70
N SER A 37 -10.07 -6.16 -34.05
CA SER A 37 -10.18 -6.27 -32.61
C SER A 37 -9.04 -7.11 -32.05
N VAL A 38 -8.42 -6.67 -30.97
CA VAL A 38 -7.38 -7.40 -30.25
C VAL A 38 -7.80 -7.62 -28.82
N ILE A 39 -7.76 -8.89 -28.38
CA ILE A 39 -7.97 -9.28 -26.99
C ILE A 39 -6.62 -9.69 -26.41
N VAL A 40 -6.23 -9.06 -25.31
CA VAL A 40 -5.00 -9.39 -24.60
C VAL A 40 -5.33 -10.10 -23.29
N LEU A 41 -4.85 -11.33 -23.17
CA LEU A 41 -5.03 -12.19 -22.01
C LEU A 41 -3.67 -12.53 -21.39
N ASN A 42 -3.66 -12.92 -20.12
CA ASN A 42 -2.47 -13.52 -19.52
C ASN A 42 -2.45 -15.05 -19.73
N GLU A 43 -1.41 -15.72 -19.23
CA GLU A 43 -1.23 -17.18 -19.32
C GLU A 43 -2.35 -18.00 -18.66
N ASN A 44 -3.19 -17.37 -17.85
CA ASN A 44 -4.35 -17.99 -17.19
C ASN A 44 -5.69 -17.59 -17.84
N ALA A 45 -5.64 -16.99 -19.04
CA ALA A 45 -6.78 -16.46 -19.78
C ALA A 45 -7.56 -15.33 -19.07
N VAL A 46 -6.92 -14.63 -18.14
CA VAL A 46 -7.47 -13.41 -17.51
C VAL A 46 -7.13 -12.20 -18.38
N ALA A 47 -8.09 -11.30 -18.58
CA ALA A 47 -7.92 -10.08 -19.34
C ALA A 47 -6.78 -9.19 -18.77
N VAL A 48 -5.95 -8.64 -19.65
CA VAL A 48 -4.85 -7.72 -19.27
C VAL A 48 -5.26 -6.29 -19.63
N PRO A 49 -5.62 -5.45 -18.65
CA PRO A 49 -5.98 -4.06 -18.89
C PRO A 49 -4.75 -3.19 -19.14
N SER A 50 -4.95 -2.09 -19.87
CA SER A 50 -3.91 -1.09 -20.19
C SER A 50 -2.66 -1.71 -20.81
N ALA A 51 -2.79 -2.77 -21.59
CA ALA A 51 -1.73 -3.28 -22.43
C ALA A 51 -1.67 -2.43 -23.71
N ARG A 52 -0.47 -2.00 -24.08
CA ARG A 52 -0.25 -1.24 -25.31
C ARG A 52 -0.14 -2.18 -26.49
N VAL A 53 -1.09 -2.08 -27.42
CA VAL A 53 -1.08 -2.81 -28.68
C VAL A 53 -0.61 -1.87 -29.78
N THR A 54 0.46 -2.24 -30.47
CA THR A 54 1.07 -1.46 -31.57
C THR A 54 1.03 -2.30 -32.83
N LEU A 55 0.37 -1.81 -33.87
CA LEU A 55 0.40 -2.40 -35.22
C LEU A 55 1.51 -1.75 -36.05
N LEU A 56 2.44 -2.55 -36.49
CA LEU A 56 3.56 -2.14 -37.35
C LEU A 56 3.31 -2.63 -38.76
N PRO A 57 3.23 -1.73 -39.77
CA PRO A 57 3.12 -2.13 -41.16
C PRO A 57 4.48 -2.61 -41.70
N PRO A 58 4.51 -3.45 -42.75
CA PRO A 58 5.74 -3.92 -43.40
C PRO A 58 6.52 -2.84 -44.14
N SER A 59 5.91 -1.69 -44.43
CA SER A 59 6.52 -0.53 -45.10
C SER A 59 6.40 0.69 -44.21
N PRO A 60 7.19 1.78 -44.30
CA PRO A 60 7.15 2.94 -43.41
C PRO A 60 5.86 3.75 -43.55
N ALA A 61 4.72 3.11 -43.33
CA ALA A 61 3.40 3.68 -43.15
C ALA A 61 3.13 4.03 -41.70
N GLN A 62 1.97 4.63 -41.44
CA GLN A 62 1.56 5.07 -40.12
C GLN A 62 1.44 3.90 -39.13
N VAL A 63 2.17 3.95 -38.02
CA VAL A 63 2.04 3.03 -36.89
C VAL A 63 0.71 3.32 -36.15
N LEU A 64 -0.11 2.29 -36.00
CA LEU A 64 -1.37 2.38 -35.23
C LEU A 64 -1.18 1.89 -33.80
N ARG A 65 -1.84 2.53 -32.84
CA ARG A 65 -1.75 2.18 -31.42
C ARG A 65 -3.11 2.22 -30.75
N CYS A 66 -3.35 1.28 -29.85
CA CYS A 66 -4.44 1.34 -28.89
C CYS A 66 -3.97 0.79 -27.54
N GLU A 67 -4.70 1.06 -26.49
CA GLU A 67 -4.52 0.45 -25.16
C GLU A 67 -5.76 -0.36 -24.80
N THR A 68 -5.57 -1.54 -24.17
CA THR A 68 -6.68 -2.40 -23.81
C THR A 68 -7.46 -1.81 -22.64
N GLY A 69 -8.79 -1.90 -22.73
CA GLY A 69 -9.69 -1.62 -21.62
C GLY A 69 -9.64 -2.71 -20.56
N ILE A 70 -10.50 -2.61 -19.54
CA ILE A 70 -10.53 -3.54 -18.40
C ILE A 70 -10.83 -4.99 -18.83
N SER A 71 -11.60 -5.19 -19.90
CA SER A 71 -11.87 -6.51 -20.49
C SER A 71 -10.73 -7.06 -21.37
N GLY A 72 -9.56 -6.41 -21.37
CA GLY A 72 -8.43 -6.80 -22.22
C GLY A 72 -8.64 -6.49 -23.72
N PHE A 73 -9.71 -5.78 -24.07
CA PHE A 73 -10.13 -5.52 -25.44
C PHE A 73 -9.64 -4.17 -25.92
N CYS A 74 -9.11 -4.14 -27.15
CA CYS A 74 -8.86 -2.90 -27.87
C CYS A 74 -9.20 -3.06 -29.35
N GLU A 75 -9.55 -1.96 -30.00
CA GLU A 75 -10.08 -1.97 -31.36
C GLU A 75 -9.41 -0.91 -32.24
N PHE A 76 -9.08 -1.31 -33.47
CA PHE A 76 -8.62 -0.44 -34.54
C PHE A 76 -9.73 -0.32 -35.58
N PRO A 77 -10.43 0.82 -35.67
CA PRO A 77 -11.60 0.96 -36.54
C PRO A 77 -11.25 0.99 -38.05
N HIS A 78 -10.01 1.38 -38.40
CA HIS A 78 -9.59 1.55 -39.78
C HIS A 78 -8.17 0.98 -39.97
N VAL A 79 -8.07 -0.30 -40.27
CA VAL A 79 -6.80 -0.96 -40.61
C VAL A 79 -6.80 -1.27 -42.10
N PRO A 80 -5.84 -0.76 -42.89
CA PRO A 80 -5.67 -1.17 -44.27
C PRO A 80 -5.41 -2.66 -44.39
N ASP A 81 -5.89 -3.27 -45.46
CA ASP A 81 -5.62 -4.69 -45.70
C ASP A 81 -4.13 -4.93 -46.02
N GLY A 82 -3.57 -6.03 -45.55
CA GLY A 82 -2.17 -6.40 -45.69
C GLY A 82 -1.59 -7.07 -44.45
N PRO A 83 -0.35 -7.52 -44.50
CA PRO A 83 0.32 -8.11 -43.36
C PRO A 83 0.69 -7.05 -42.31
N TRP A 84 0.40 -7.34 -41.06
CA TRP A 84 0.75 -6.47 -39.94
C TRP A 84 1.49 -7.27 -38.88
N GLN A 85 2.43 -6.62 -38.19
CA GLN A 85 3.03 -7.14 -36.98
C GLN A 85 2.39 -6.48 -35.76
N ILE A 86 1.90 -7.29 -34.83
CA ILE A 86 1.26 -6.87 -33.58
C ILE A 86 2.30 -6.97 -32.48
N HIS A 87 2.66 -5.86 -31.86
CA HIS A 87 3.47 -5.80 -30.65
C HIS A 87 2.57 -5.46 -29.47
N VAL A 88 2.65 -6.25 -28.42
CA VAL A 88 1.90 -6.00 -27.19
C VAL A 88 2.86 -5.90 -26.03
N ASP A 89 2.81 -4.75 -25.34
CA ASP A 89 3.64 -4.44 -24.18
C ASP A 89 2.80 -4.09 -22.97
N LYS A 90 3.19 -4.60 -21.80
CA LYS A 90 2.63 -4.23 -20.49
C LYS A 90 3.71 -4.38 -19.43
N GLU A 91 3.89 -3.36 -18.58
CA GLU A 91 4.84 -3.44 -17.47
C GLU A 91 4.48 -4.59 -16.52
N GLY A 92 5.49 -5.40 -16.14
CA GLY A 92 5.30 -6.63 -15.36
C GLY A 92 5.08 -7.87 -16.21
N TYR A 93 5.14 -7.74 -17.56
CA TYR A 93 5.01 -8.86 -18.50
C TYR A 93 6.17 -8.86 -19.50
N TYR A 94 6.36 -10.01 -20.15
CA TYR A 94 7.19 -10.08 -21.34
C TYR A 94 6.44 -9.50 -22.53
N SER A 95 7.14 -8.81 -23.43
CA SER A 95 6.58 -8.34 -24.70
C SER A 95 6.15 -9.52 -25.56
N ALA A 96 4.97 -9.43 -26.16
CA ALA A 96 4.50 -10.41 -27.13
C ALA A 96 4.51 -9.82 -28.54
N VAL A 97 4.91 -10.64 -29.52
CA VAL A 97 4.90 -10.29 -30.93
C VAL A 97 4.11 -11.35 -31.69
N SER A 98 3.13 -10.91 -32.46
CA SER A 98 2.32 -11.76 -33.35
C SER A 98 2.27 -11.14 -34.73
N SER A 99 2.09 -11.95 -35.78
CA SER A 99 1.95 -11.48 -37.16
C SER A 99 0.61 -11.93 -37.73
N ILE A 100 -0.02 -11.06 -38.50
CA ILE A 100 -1.24 -11.35 -39.24
C ILE A 100 -1.02 -11.09 -40.72
N GLU A 101 -1.52 -11.96 -41.57
CA GLU A 101 -1.37 -11.85 -43.01
C GLU A 101 -2.39 -10.89 -43.65
N SER A 102 -3.56 -10.72 -43.02
CA SER A 102 -4.64 -9.84 -43.46
C SER A 102 -5.42 -9.28 -42.27
N ALA A 103 -5.76 -8.00 -42.32
CA ALA A 103 -6.66 -7.34 -41.37
C ALA A 103 -8.12 -7.82 -41.48
N ALA A 104 -8.45 -8.65 -42.43
CA ALA A 104 -9.79 -9.22 -42.59
C ALA A 104 -10.20 -10.21 -41.47
N SER A 105 -9.27 -10.64 -40.63
CA SER A 105 -9.59 -11.41 -39.40
C SER A 105 -10.12 -10.47 -38.32
N SER A 106 -11.37 -10.65 -37.97
CA SER A 106 -12.12 -9.69 -37.14
C SER A 106 -11.68 -9.61 -35.66
N GLU A 107 -11.03 -10.66 -35.13
CA GLU A 107 -10.63 -10.73 -33.71
C GLU A 107 -9.35 -11.55 -33.54
N ILE A 108 -8.40 -11.02 -32.77
CA ILE A 108 -7.11 -11.68 -32.51
C ILE A 108 -6.88 -11.73 -31.00
N GLU A 109 -6.52 -12.89 -30.51
CA GLU A 109 -6.12 -13.10 -29.13
C GLU A 109 -4.59 -13.11 -29.04
N VAL A 110 -4.04 -12.31 -28.09
CA VAL A 110 -2.60 -12.27 -27.76
C VAL A 110 -2.42 -12.60 -26.30
N THR A 111 -1.59 -13.60 -26.00
CA THR A 111 -1.25 -13.98 -24.63
C THR A 111 0.03 -13.31 -24.17
N LEU A 112 -0.04 -12.57 -23.07
CA LEU A 112 1.11 -12.03 -22.33
C LEU A 112 1.46 -12.97 -21.16
N HIS A 113 2.76 -13.14 -20.92
CA HIS A 113 3.27 -13.90 -19.80
C HIS A 113 3.89 -12.96 -18.76
N HIS A 114 3.54 -13.14 -17.48
CA HIS A 114 4.13 -12.37 -16.38
C HIS A 114 5.64 -12.57 -16.31
N LEU A 115 6.34 -11.52 -15.91
CA LEU A 115 7.77 -11.58 -15.67
C LEU A 115 8.08 -12.63 -14.60
N LYS A 116 9.08 -13.47 -14.90
CA LYS A 116 9.61 -14.49 -14.00
C LYS A 116 11.10 -14.29 -13.86
N GLU A 117 11.64 -14.69 -12.74
CA GLU A 117 13.05 -14.53 -12.43
C GLU A 117 13.97 -15.31 -13.40
N ILE A 118 13.46 -16.42 -13.93
CA ILE A 118 14.10 -17.23 -14.97
C ILE A 118 13.27 -17.14 -16.25
N LYS A 119 13.90 -16.70 -17.34
CA LYS A 119 13.29 -16.69 -18.67
C LYS A 119 13.21 -18.11 -19.22
N GLU A 120 12.03 -18.53 -19.63
CA GLU A 120 11.80 -19.86 -20.19
C GLU A 120 12.23 -19.97 -21.67
N THR A 121 12.34 -18.84 -22.38
CA THR A 121 12.73 -18.78 -23.80
C THR A 121 13.81 -17.72 -24.04
N VAL A 122 14.66 -17.96 -25.03
CA VAL A 122 15.82 -17.08 -25.34
C VAL A 122 15.39 -15.75 -25.97
N ASP A 123 14.25 -15.71 -26.66
CA ASP A 123 13.79 -14.56 -27.46
C ASP A 123 12.73 -13.68 -26.78
N VAL A 124 12.50 -13.87 -25.48
CA VAL A 124 11.50 -13.07 -24.75
C VAL A 124 12.16 -11.86 -24.13
N HIS A 125 11.63 -10.69 -24.46
CA HIS A 125 12.07 -9.41 -23.90
C HIS A 125 11.07 -8.92 -22.86
N GLU A 126 11.59 -8.37 -21.77
CA GLU A 126 10.80 -7.66 -20.76
C GLU A 126 10.19 -6.40 -21.39
N SER A 127 8.90 -6.17 -21.16
CA SER A 127 8.24 -4.92 -21.56
C SER A 127 8.90 -3.73 -20.85
N PRO A 128 9.29 -2.70 -21.62
CA PRO A 128 9.90 -1.52 -21.01
C PRO A 128 8.88 -0.81 -20.10
N PRO A 129 9.35 -0.03 -19.11
CA PRO A 129 8.49 0.89 -18.39
C PRO A 129 7.74 1.78 -19.39
N MET A 130 6.45 2.04 -19.12
CA MET A 130 5.61 2.75 -20.07
C MET A 130 4.84 3.87 -19.38
N ILE A 131 4.58 4.95 -20.12
CA ILE A 131 3.59 5.95 -19.75
C ILE A 131 2.23 5.44 -20.23
N GLU A 132 1.36 5.09 -19.29
CA GLU A 132 0.01 4.61 -19.58
C GLU A 132 -0.93 5.79 -19.80
N SER A 133 -1.17 6.14 -21.08
CA SER A 133 -1.99 7.30 -21.45
C SER A 133 -3.48 7.08 -21.25
N SER A 134 -3.89 5.83 -21.11
CA SER A 134 -5.28 5.44 -20.82
C SER A 134 -5.62 5.40 -19.31
N GLN A 135 -4.75 5.87 -18.44
CA GLN A 135 -5.00 5.89 -16.99
C GLN A 135 -4.97 7.30 -16.44
N THR A 136 -5.95 7.60 -15.58
CA THR A 136 -6.07 8.89 -14.88
C THR A 136 -5.53 8.83 -13.46
N GLU A 137 -5.47 7.64 -12.87
CA GLU A 137 -5.05 7.41 -11.49
C GLU A 137 -3.59 7.86 -11.28
N SER A 138 -3.31 8.44 -10.10
CA SER A 138 -1.94 8.57 -9.63
C SER A 138 -1.50 7.23 -9.09
N GLN A 139 -0.55 6.59 -9.72
CA GLN A 139 -0.06 5.30 -9.26
C GLN A 139 1.46 5.25 -9.15
N GLU A 140 1.92 4.54 -8.13
CA GLU A 140 3.29 4.08 -7.97
C GLU A 140 3.28 2.55 -7.91
N ARG A 141 4.19 1.91 -8.65
CA ARG A 141 4.17 0.46 -8.81
C ARG A 141 5.53 -0.16 -8.55
N LEU A 142 5.52 -1.28 -7.83
CA LEU A 142 6.64 -2.23 -7.74
C LEU A 142 6.20 -3.54 -8.37
N THR A 143 7.00 -4.07 -9.28
CA THR A 143 6.80 -5.42 -9.81
C THR A 143 7.25 -6.47 -8.80
N GLY A 144 6.83 -7.73 -8.94
CA GLY A 144 7.31 -8.81 -8.08
C GLY A 144 8.84 -8.96 -8.11
N ILE A 145 9.46 -8.67 -9.25
CA ILE A 145 10.93 -8.67 -9.39
C ILE A 145 11.56 -7.52 -8.61
N ASP A 146 10.97 -6.33 -8.59
CA ASP A 146 11.42 -5.20 -7.76
C ASP A 146 11.36 -5.57 -6.28
N VAL A 147 10.23 -6.17 -5.82
CA VAL A 147 10.04 -6.61 -4.43
C VAL A 147 11.14 -7.58 -3.97
N ILE A 148 11.58 -8.49 -4.84
CA ILE A 148 12.63 -9.46 -4.56
C ILE A 148 14.03 -8.83 -4.63
N ASN A 149 14.26 -7.88 -5.53
CA ASN A 149 15.58 -7.33 -5.82
C ASN A 149 16.00 -6.18 -4.93
N ILE A 150 15.06 -5.33 -4.45
CA ILE A 150 15.38 -4.23 -3.53
C ILE A 150 15.95 -4.82 -2.23
N PRO A 151 17.16 -4.46 -1.81
CA PRO A 151 17.68 -4.87 -0.50
C PRO A 151 17.09 -3.96 0.59
N TYR A 152 16.24 -4.51 1.43
CA TYR A 152 15.67 -3.84 2.59
C TYR A 152 15.79 -4.72 3.83
N PRO A 153 15.84 -4.14 5.04
CA PRO A 153 15.83 -4.91 6.27
C PRO A 153 14.57 -5.77 6.35
N SER A 154 14.69 -6.97 6.88
CA SER A 154 13.54 -7.89 7.05
C SER A 154 12.78 -8.13 5.74
N THR A 155 13.47 -8.71 4.74
CA THR A 155 12.93 -8.95 3.39
C THR A 155 11.71 -9.88 3.33
N HIS A 156 11.32 -10.49 4.44
CA HIS A 156 10.10 -11.28 4.56
C HIS A 156 8.85 -10.42 4.78
N ASP A 157 8.97 -9.18 5.26
CA ASP A 157 7.82 -8.30 5.49
C ASP A 157 7.67 -7.30 4.34
N TYR A 158 6.63 -7.48 3.52
CA TYR A 158 6.38 -6.62 2.36
C TYR A 158 6.07 -5.17 2.75
N ARG A 159 5.67 -4.87 4.00
CA ARG A 159 5.48 -3.49 4.47
C ARG A 159 6.78 -2.69 4.35
N ASN A 160 7.92 -3.34 4.57
CA ASN A 160 9.22 -2.69 4.44
C ASN A 160 9.55 -2.29 2.99
N VAL A 161 9.07 -3.03 1.98
CA VAL A 161 9.25 -2.62 0.59
C VAL A 161 8.31 -1.48 0.19
N LEU A 162 7.13 -1.37 0.83
CA LEU A 162 6.24 -0.22 0.63
C LEU A 162 6.94 1.11 0.95
N ASN A 163 7.90 1.09 1.87
CA ASN A 163 8.70 2.26 2.23
C ASN A 163 9.54 2.81 1.05
N TYR A 164 9.75 2.04 -0.02
CA TYR A 164 10.42 2.50 -1.24
C TYR A 164 9.47 3.12 -2.28
N ILE A 165 8.17 3.20 -1.96
CA ILE A 165 7.18 3.96 -2.72
C ILE A 165 7.16 5.40 -2.20
N PRO A 166 7.37 6.42 -3.03
CA PRO A 166 7.64 7.80 -2.59
C PRO A 166 6.62 8.40 -1.63
N THR A 167 5.33 8.11 -1.86
CA THR A 167 4.21 8.64 -1.06
C THR A 167 3.90 7.81 0.18
N VAL A 168 4.62 6.72 0.42
CA VAL A 168 4.39 5.82 1.55
C VAL A 168 5.49 5.96 2.58
N LEU A 169 5.13 6.14 3.83
CA LEU A 169 6.03 6.04 4.98
C LEU A 169 5.57 4.89 5.87
N VAL A 170 6.51 4.05 6.27
CA VAL A 170 6.33 3.05 7.32
C VAL A 170 7.00 3.60 8.58
N ASP A 171 6.22 3.79 9.63
CA ASP A 171 6.71 4.34 10.89
C ASP A 171 7.47 3.29 11.72
N PRO A 172 8.15 3.67 12.82
CA PRO A 172 8.87 2.73 13.67
C PRO A 172 8.00 1.60 14.27
N TYR A 173 6.68 1.79 14.31
CA TYR A 173 5.71 0.80 14.77
C TYR A 173 5.15 -0.06 13.64
N SER A 174 5.81 -0.05 12.46
CA SER A 174 5.38 -0.76 11.25
C SER A 174 3.99 -0.38 10.73
N GLN A 175 3.51 0.84 11.05
CA GLN A 175 2.27 1.37 10.51
C GLN A 175 2.52 2.04 9.16
N VAL A 176 1.61 1.80 8.22
CA VAL A 176 1.73 2.31 6.84
C VAL A 176 0.90 3.58 6.68
N HIS A 177 1.55 4.66 6.27
CA HIS A 177 0.94 5.98 6.04
C HIS A 177 1.09 6.38 4.57
N VAL A 178 -0.02 6.55 3.87
CA VAL A 178 -0.04 6.95 2.45
C VAL A 178 -0.35 8.44 2.34
N ALA A 179 0.54 9.22 1.73
CA ALA A 179 0.37 10.66 1.52
C ALA A 179 -0.11 11.38 2.81
N GLY A 180 0.61 11.14 3.92
CA GLY A 180 0.38 11.79 5.22
C GLY A 180 -0.86 11.33 5.99
N SER A 181 -1.59 10.31 5.51
CA SER A 181 -2.84 9.85 6.12
C SER A 181 -2.64 9.06 7.41
N GLN A 182 -3.70 8.93 8.18
CA GLN A 182 -3.82 7.97 9.27
C GLN A 182 -4.03 6.55 8.71
N THR A 183 -3.74 5.50 9.49
CA THR A 183 -3.88 4.10 9.05
C THR A 183 -5.29 3.78 8.59
N TYR A 184 -6.32 4.19 9.33
CA TYR A 184 -7.73 3.94 8.99
C TYR A 184 -8.26 4.74 7.78
N GLN A 185 -7.47 5.67 7.25
CA GLN A 185 -7.78 6.42 6.04
C GLN A 185 -7.26 5.71 4.77
N THR A 186 -6.48 4.64 4.89
CA THR A 186 -5.91 3.90 3.77
C THR A 186 -6.63 2.57 3.58
N ILE A 187 -6.97 2.25 2.33
CA ILE A 187 -7.59 0.98 1.98
C ILE A 187 -6.53 0.04 1.45
N THR A 188 -6.52 -1.20 1.91
CA THR A 188 -5.66 -2.25 1.35
C THR A 188 -6.51 -3.35 0.72
N MET A 189 -6.22 -3.64 -0.54
CA MET A 189 -6.88 -4.69 -1.31
C MET A 189 -5.89 -5.80 -1.63
N LEU A 190 -6.26 -7.04 -1.40
CA LEU A 190 -5.51 -8.23 -1.83
C LEU A 190 -6.32 -8.96 -2.91
N ASP A 191 -5.79 -9.02 -4.13
CA ASP A 191 -6.46 -9.62 -5.31
C ASP A 191 -7.90 -9.12 -5.55
N GLY A 192 -8.16 -7.82 -5.21
CA GLY A 192 -9.45 -7.16 -5.34
C GLY A 192 -10.39 -7.29 -4.14
N LEU A 193 -9.96 -7.91 -3.04
CA LEU A 193 -10.72 -8.04 -1.79
C LEU A 193 -10.16 -7.11 -0.71
N ASN A 194 -11.02 -6.44 0.03
CA ASN A 194 -10.60 -5.50 1.08
C ASN A 194 -10.06 -6.27 2.30
N VAL A 195 -8.77 -6.10 2.58
CA VAL A 195 -8.08 -6.73 3.72
C VAL A 195 -7.66 -5.71 4.78
N THR A 196 -8.17 -4.48 4.72
CA THR A 196 -7.95 -3.47 5.76
C THR A 196 -8.59 -3.92 7.07
N GLN A 197 -7.85 -3.88 8.17
CA GLN A 197 -8.38 -4.23 9.50
C GLN A 197 -9.55 -3.31 9.86
N PRO A 198 -10.76 -3.84 10.13
CA PRO A 198 -11.97 -3.03 10.13
C PRO A 198 -12.13 -2.10 11.35
N SER A 199 -11.40 -2.31 12.46
CA SER A 199 -11.55 -1.45 13.64
C SER A 199 -10.69 -0.19 13.57
N ASN A 200 -9.42 -0.29 13.15
CA ASN A 200 -8.43 0.78 13.21
C ASN A 200 -7.61 0.98 11.91
N GLY A 201 -7.92 0.22 10.86
CA GLY A 201 -7.28 0.36 9.54
C GLY A 201 -5.85 -0.14 9.44
N GLN A 202 -5.31 -0.78 10.47
CA GLN A 202 -3.94 -1.29 10.44
C GLN A 202 -3.77 -2.36 9.35
N LEU A 203 -2.59 -2.40 8.73
CA LEU A 203 -2.22 -3.42 7.78
C LEU A 203 -1.57 -4.59 8.51
N LEU A 204 -2.39 -5.51 9.04
CA LEU A 204 -1.94 -6.65 9.84
C LEU A 204 -1.73 -7.92 9.00
N LEU A 205 -2.38 -8.02 7.84
CA LEU A 205 -2.24 -9.20 6.98
C LEU A 205 -0.83 -9.30 6.45
N HIS A 206 -0.20 -10.45 6.65
CA HIS A 206 1.11 -10.78 6.10
C HIS A 206 0.96 -11.69 4.89
N VAL A 207 1.72 -11.41 3.83
CA VAL A 207 1.82 -12.22 2.61
C VAL A 207 3.29 -12.34 2.26
N SER A 208 3.75 -13.53 1.94
CA SER A 208 5.13 -13.76 1.51
C SER A 208 5.53 -12.83 0.37
N THR A 209 6.70 -12.21 0.48
CA THR A 209 7.23 -11.33 -0.57
C THR A 209 7.43 -12.05 -1.90
N ASP A 210 7.63 -13.37 -1.89
CA ASP A 210 7.76 -14.20 -3.08
C ASP A 210 6.40 -14.47 -3.78
N ALA A 211 5.28 -14.11 -3.13
CA ALA A 211 3.94 -14.28 -3.69
C ALA A 211 3.50 -13.13 -4.61
N PHE A 212 4.11 -11.94 -4.52
CA PHE A 212 3.64 -10.78 -5.25
C PHE A 212 3.98 -10.80 -6.74
N ARG A 213 3.00 -10.49 -7.57
CA ARG A 213 3.17 -10.09 -8.97
C ARG A 213 3.39 -8.59 -9.08
N SER A 214 2.60 -7.82 -8.33
CA SER A 214 2.76 -6.37 -8.24
C SER A 214 2.21 -5.82 -6.94
N ILE A 215 2.78 -4.69 -6.52
CA ILE A 215 2.26 -3.83 -5.47
C ILE A 215 2.04 -2.46 -6.09
N ARG A 216 0.82 -1.93 -6.01
CA ARG A 216 0.48 -0.59 -6.49
C ARG A 216 -0.04 0.25 -5.35
N VAL A 217 0.32 1.52 -5.32
CA VAL A 217 -0.24 2.49 -4.39
C VAL A 217 -0.80 3.66 -5.18
N GLU A 218 -2.03 4.00 -4.91
CA GLU A 218 -2.76 5.10 -5.53
C GLU A 218 -3.07 6.16 -4.47
N PRO A 219 -2.19 7.15 -4.27
CA PRO A 219 -2.37 8.17 -3.24
C PRO A 219 -3.42 9.23 -3.61
N SER A 220 -3.78 9.32 -4.88
CA SER A 220 -4.70 10.33 -5.42
C SER A 220 -5.36 9.85 -6.72
N ARG A 221 -6.46 10.48 -7.12
CA ARG A 221 -7.19 10.21 -8.38
C ARG A 221 -7.63 8.76 -8.55
N TYR A 222 -7.74 7.99 -7.47
CA TYR A 222 -8.19 6.61 -7.58
C TYR A 222 -9.69 6.51 -7.89
N SER A 223 -10.03 5.45 -8.61
CA SER A 223 -11.36 5.15 -9.13
C SER A 223 -12.48 5.26 -8.08
N ALA A 224 -13.71 5.60 -8.52
CA ALA A 224 -14.91 5.60 -7.67
C ALA A 224 -15.26 4.22 -7.10
N GLU A 225 -14.72 3.14 -7.67
CA GLU A 225 -14.77 1.78 -7.13
C GLU A 225 -14.24 1.70 -5.69
N PHE A 226 -13.15 2.42 -5.40
CA PHE A 226 -12.55 2.44 -4.07
C PHE A 226 -13.18 3.55 -3.23
N GLY A 227 -13.66 3.18 -2.04
CA GLY A 227 -14.26 4.10 -1.07
C GLY A 227 -13.87 3.74 0.35
N LYS A 228 -14.38 4.51 1.32
CA LYS A 228 -14.13 4.30 2.75
C LYS A 228 -12.67 4.56 3.17
N GLY A 229 -11.96 5.40 2.42
CA GLY A 229 -10.62 5.83 2.75
C GLY A 229 -10.19 7.01 1.88
N SER A 230 -9.65 8.05 2.49
CA SER A 230 -9.19 9.29 1.85
C SER A 230 -7.68 9.35 1.67
N GLY A 231 -6.96 8.47 2.37
CA GLY A 231 -5.50 8.41 2.36
C GLY A 231 -4.94 7.88 1.04
N GLY A 232 -5.61 6.91 0.46
CA GLY A 232 -5.19 6.23 -0.76
C GLY A 232 -5.55 4.76 -0.75
N VAL A 233 -5.16 4.06 -1.80
CA VAL A 233 -5.41 2.63 -1.97
C VAL A 233 -4.10 1.90 -2.18
N ILE A 234 -3.89 0.81 -1.45
CA ILE A 234 -2.80 -0.15 -1.66
C ILE A 234 -3.39 -1.38 -2.32
N LEU A 235 -2.92 -1.71 -3.50
CA LEU A 235 -3.36 -2.85 -4.29
C LEU A 235 -2.25 -3.90 -4.32
N LEU A 236 -2.51 -5.03 -3.72
CA LEU A 236 -1.62 -6.18 -3.62
C LEU A 236 -2.11 -7.26 -4.59
N GLU A 237 -1.32 -7.57 -5.62
CA GLU A 237 -1.63 -8.59 -6.60
C GLU A 237 -0.69 -9.77 -6.41
N THR A 238 -1.23 -10.97 -6.20
CA THR A 238 -0.45 -12.18 -5.96
C THR A 238 -0.42 -13.11 -7.17
N GLY A 239 0.53 -14.04 -7.16
CA GLY A 239 0.69 -15.06 -8.18
C GLY A 239 -0.47 -16.05 -8.28
N ILE A 240 -0.48 -16.76 -9.38
CA ILE A 240 -1.25 -18.01 -9.59
C ILE A 240 -0.36 -18.95 -10.41
N GLY A 241 -0.58 -20.25 -10.33
CA GLY A 241 0.13 -21.26 -11.12
C GLY A 241 -0.13 -21.15 -12.61
N ASP A 242 0.67 -21.80 -13.40
CA ASP A 242 0.46 -22.04 -14.83
C ASP A 242 0.59 -23.52 -15.17
N ASP A 243 0.72 -23.89 -16.43
CA ASP A 243 0.79 -25.29 -16.85
C ASP A 243 2.10 -26.00 -16.50
N HIS A 244 3.00 -25.37 -15.74
CA HIS A 244 4.27 -25.91 -15.26
C HIS A 244 4.33 -25.91 -13.75
N TYR A 245 4.77 -27.01 -13.16
CA TYR A 245 5.08 -27.06 -11.74
C TYR A 245 6.33 -26.24 -11.43
N ARG A 246 6.23 -25.37 -10.43
CA ARG A 246 7.35 -24.58 -9.93
C ARG A 246 7.46 -24.71 -8.43
N PHE A 247 8.71 -24.81 -7.99
CA PHE A 247 9.07 -24.80 -6.60
C PHE A 247 10.21 -23.79 -6.41
N ILE A 248 10.00 -22.82 -5.55
CA ILE A 248 11.01 -21.82 -5.16
C ILE A 248 11.18 -21.90 -3.65
N ALA A 249 12.42 -21.88 -3.20
CA ALA A 249 12.75 -21.87 -1.78
C ALA A 249 13.77 -20.79 -1.51
N THR A 250 13.53 -19.97 -0.48
CA THR A 250 14.29 -18.76 -0.19
C THR A 250 14.61 -18.65 1.30
N ASP A 251 15.76 -18.08 1.65
CA ASP A 251 16.16 -17.65 3.00
C ASP A 251 16.19 -18.75 4.08
N PHE A 252 16.70 -19.93 3.75
CA PHE A 252 16.91 -21.03 4.69
C PHE A 252 18.17 -20.92 5.54
N ILE A 253 19.03 -19.92 5.29
CA ILE A 253 20.27 -19.72 6.04
C ILE A 253 20.01 -18.71 7.14
N PRO A 254 20.27 -19.09 8.41
CA PRO A 254 20.17 -18.15 9.51
C PRO A 254 21.23 -17.05 9.39
N SER A 255 20.89 -15.86 9.85
CA SER A 255 21.84 -14.77 10.08
C SER A 255 22.30 -14.74 11.54
N TRP A 256 23.46 -14.12 11.75
CA TRP A 256 24.08 -13.98 13.06
C TRP A 256 24.41 -12.51 13.30
N GLN A 257 24.25 -12.07 14.52
CA GLN A 257 24.58 -10.73 14.97
C GLN A 257 25.66 -10.76 16.05
N ASN A 258 26.40 -9.66 16.16
CA ASN A 258 27.42 -9.48 17.19
C ASN A 258 27.23 -8.09 17.83
N LYS A 259 26.13 -7.93 18.59
CA LYS A 259 25.86 -6.70 19.36
C LYS A 259 26.49 -6.81 20.76
N ASN A 260 26.18 -7.86 21.52
CA ASN A 260 26.74 -8.18 22.84
C ASN A 260 27.34 -9.60 22.84
N GLY A 261 28.27 -9.90 21.91
CA GLY A 261 28.71 -11.26 21.61
C GLY A 261 27.98 -11.84 20.39
N TRP A 262 28.46 -13.01 19.89
CA TRP A 262 27.82 -13.70 18.78
C TRP A 262 26.51 -14.32 19.23
N ALA A 263 25.39 -13.89 18.63
CA ALA A 263 24.08 -14.44 18.87
C ALA A 263 23.36 -14.74 17.55
N PHE A 264 22.41 -15.65 17.58
CA PHE A 264 21.48 -15.87 16.49
C PHE A 264 20.67 -14.58 16.26
N ASP A 265 20.50 -14.19 15.00
CA ASP A 265 19.77 -12.98 14.63
C ASP A 265 18.38 -13.35 14.10
N GLN A 266 18.33 -14.00 12.95
CA GLN A 266 17.06 -14.36 12.32
C GLN A 266 17.21 -15.49 11.30
N VAL A 267 16.08 -16.16 11.02
CA VAL A 267 15.88 -17.03 9.86
C VAL A 267 14.47 -16.82 9.31
N ASN A 268 14.36 -16.67 7.99
CA ASN A 268 13.08 -16.30 7.34
C ASN A 268 12.79 -17.23 6.14
N PRO A 269 12.56 -18.56 6.37
CA PRO A 269 12.34 -19.51 5.28
C PRO A 269 11.04 -19.21 4.53
N ARG A 270 11.13 -19.17 3.20
CA ARG A 270 9.98 -19.00 2.32
C ARG A 270 9.94 -20.11 1.29
N LEU A 271 8.75 -20.64 1.06
CA LEU A 271 8.48 -21.68 0.08
C LEU A 271 7.34 -21.21 -0.82
N THR A 272 7.53 -21.37 -2.11
CA THR A 272 6.46 -21.15 -3.08
C THR A 272 6.32 -22.39 -3.96
N LEU A 273 5.11 -22.91 -4.05
CA LEU A 273 4.75 -24.04 -4.89
C LEU A 273 3.57 -23.64 -5.79
N SER A 274 3.68 -23.90 -7.08
CA SER A 274 2.59 -23.60 -8.01
C SER A 274 2.60 -24.57 -9.19
N GLY A 275 1.46 -24.69 -9.86
CA GLY A 275 1.34 -25.52 -11.03
C GLY A 275 -0.09 -25.89 -11.39
N PRO A 276 -0.30 -26.77 -12.39
CA PRO A 276 -1.62 -27.22 -12.80
C PRO A 276 -2.13 -28.34 -11.89
N ILE A 277 -3.39 -28.22 -11.42
CA ILE A 277 -4.18 -29.37 -10.95
C ILE A 277 -4.74 -30.09 -12.18
N VAL A 278 -5.30 -29.32 -13.12
CA VAL A 278 -5.71 -29.75 -14.44
C VAL A 278 -5.14 -28.78 -15.46
N LYS A 279 -4.24 -29.26 -16.34
CA LYS A 279 -3.60 -28.43 -17.35
C LYS A 279 -4.63 -27.65 -18.17
N LYS A 280 -4.31 -26.37 -18.44
CA LYS A 280 -5.15 -25.41 -19.19
C LYS A 280 -6.51 -25.10 -18.56
N LYS A 281 -6.78 -25.58 -17.32
CA LYS A 281 -8.11 -25.41 -16.71
C LYS A 281 -8.08 -25.03 -15.23
N ILE A 282 -7.25 -25.70 -14.41
CA ILE A 282 -7.21 -25.48 -12.96
C ILE A 282 -5.77 -25.41 -12.50
N TRP A 283 -5.42 -24.33 -11.84
CA TRP A 283 -4.09 -24.10 -11.31
C TRP A 283 -4.16 -23.78 -9.82
N PHE A 284 -3.08 -24.07 -9.13
CA PHE A 284 -2.90 -23.71 -7.74
C PHE A 284 -1.61 -22.90 -7.54
N PHE A 285 -1.60 -22.16 -6.48
CA PHE A 285 -0.47 -21.41 -5.97
C PHE A 285 -0.49 -21.46 -4.45
N ASP A 286 0.65 -21.80 -3.85
CA ASP A 286 0.84 -21.81 -2.41
C ASP A 286 2.14 -21.10 -2.05
N ALA A 287 2.10 -20.19 -1.07
CA ALA A 287 3.25 -19.45 -0.58
C ALA A 287 3.27 -19.49 0.94
N LEU A 288 4.19 -20.28 1.47
CA LEU A 288 4.49 -20.39 2.90
C LEU A 288 5.63 -19.45 3.27
N ASP A 289 5.49 -18.75 4.38
CA ASP A 289 6.48 -17.81 4.91
C ASP A 289 6.62 -18.03 6.42
N GLY A 290 7.84 -18.18 6.88
CA GLY A 290 8.17 -18.28 8.28
C GLY A 290 9.18 -17.21 8.68
N ALA A 291 9.10 -16.71 9.91
CA ALA A 291 10.13 -15.84 10.47
C ALA A 291 10.36 -16.16 11.93
N TYR A 292 11.61 -16.21 12.29
CA TYR A 292 12.08 -16.21 13.66
C TYR A 292 13.16 -15.13 13.77
N GLN A 293 12.94 -14.15 14.64
CA GLN A 293 13.85 -13.02 14.86
C GLN A 293 14.20 -12.95 16.35
N ASN A 294 15.47 -12.71 16.67
CA ASN A 294 15.94 -12.42 18.00
C ASN A 294 16.48 -11.00 18.05
N GLU A 295 15.70 -10.07 18.61
CA GLU A 295 16.09 -8.67 18.74
C GLU A 295 16.86 -8.45 20.03
N ILE A 296 18.09 -7.94 19.96
CA ILE A 296 18.92 -7.66 21.12
C ILE A 296 18.97 -6.15 21.39
N VAL A 297 18.52 -5.76 22.58
CA VAL A 297 18.62 -4.39 23.11
C VAL A 297 19.90 -4.27 23.93
N THR A 298 20.93 -3.66 23.37
CA THR A 298 22.31 -3.64 23.93
C THR A 298 22.44 -2.89 25.23
N GLU A 299 21.52 -2.00 25.54
CA GLU A 299 21.48 -1.14 26.72
C GLU A 299 20.89 -1.87 27.95
N LEU A 300 20.32 -3.06 27.78
CA LEU A 300 19.79 -3.88 28.86
C LEU A 300 20.83 -4.93 29.30
N PRO A 301 20.71 -5.49 30.53
CA PRO A 301 21.50 -6.63 30.97
C PRO A 301 21.34 -7.83 30.04
N VAL A 302 22.43 -8.60 29.84
CA VAL A 302 22.52 -9.70 28.85
C VAL A 302 21.44 -10.78 29.04
N ASP A 303 20.99 -11.02 30.27
CA ASP A 303 19.93 -11.96 30.62
C ASP A 303 18.50 -11.44 30.43
N GLN A 304 18.36 -10.15 30.08
CA GLN A 304 17.05 -9.45 29.94
C GLN A 304 16.98 -8.60 28.67
N ASN A 305 17.86 -8.82 27.71
CA ASN A 305 18.01 -7.96 26.54
C ASN A 305 17.52 -8.56 25.23
N GLU A 306 16.92 -9.74 25.28
CA GLU A 306 16.43 -10.44 24.10
C GLU A 306 14.91 -10.34 23.96
N ASP A 307 14.45 -10.09 22.74
CA ASP A 307 13.05 -10.20 22.36
C ASP A 307 12.92 -11.15 21.17
N VAL A 308 12.08 -12.17 21.33
CA VAL A 308 11.85 -13.18 20.28
C VAL A 308 10.54 -12.90 19.59
N VAL A 309 10.64 -12.59 18.30
CA VAL A 309 9.50 -12.38 17.41
C VAL A 309 9.39 -13.55 16.44
N THR A 310 8.22 -14.19 16.40
CA THR A 310 7.93 -15.29 15.45
C THR A 310 6.75 -14.94 14.56
N ARG A 311 6.80 -15.42 13.32
CA ARG A 311 5.72 -15.27 12.35
C ARG A 311 5.60 -16.52 11.48
N LEU A 312 4.36 -16.88 11.19
CA LEU A 312 4.00 -17.88 10.19
C LEU A 312 2.93 -17.29 9.29
N GLY A 313 3.10 -17.36 7.98
CA GLY A 313 2.13 -16.95 6.99
C GLY A 313 1.97 -18.01 5.91
N ASN A 314 0.76 -18.21 5.43
CA ASN A 314 0.49 -19.06 4.28
C ASN A 314 -0.61 -18.45 3.42
N LEU A 315 -0.34 -18.28 2.13
CA LEU A 315 -1.33 -17.92 1.11
C LEU A 315 -1.52 -19.10 0.16
N ALA A 316 -2.69 -19.70 0.20
CA ALA A 316 -3.13 -20.74 -0.75
C ALA A 316 -4.17 -20.15 -1.71
N LYS A 317 -4.04 -20.44 -3.01
CA LYS A 317 -4.91 -19.90 -4.06
C LYS A 317 -5.17 -20.94 -5.14
N VAL A 318 -6.40 -21.00 -5.62
CA VAL A 318 -6.79 -21.87 -6.74
C VAL A 318 -7.58 -21.04 -7.73
N GLN A 319 -7.24 -21.14 -9.00
CA GLN A 319 -8.02 -20.60 -10.11
C GLN A 319 -8.53 -21.76 -10.97
N ALA A 320 -9.81 -21.71 -11.31
CA ALA A 320 -10.47 -22.66 -12.19
C ALA A 320 -11.21 -21.91 -13.31
N ASN A 321 -10.82 -22.16 -14.55
CA ASN A 321 -11.56 -21.72 -15.73
C ASN A 321 -12.68 -22.71 -15.97
N LEU A 322 -13.88 -22.44 -15.39
CA LEU A 322 -15.04 -23.30 -15.47
C LEU A 322 -15.51 -23.45 -16.92
N THR A 323 -15.49 -22.36 -17.65
CA THR A 323 -15.69 -22.27 -19.10
C THR A 323 -14.67 -21.28 -19.68
N SER A 324 -14.62 -21.11 -20.99
CA SER A 324 -13.81 -20.07 -21.65
C SER A 324 -14.21 -18.63 -21.26
N ARG A 325 -15.36 -18.46 -20.61
CA ARG A 325 -15.90 -17.14 -20.21
C ARG A 325 -16.14 -17.00 -18.72
N ASN A 326 -15.86 -18.02 -17.93
CA ASN A 326 -16.14 -17.98 -16.49
C ASN A 326 -14.93 -18.49 -15.73
N ILE A 327 -14.34 -17.61 -14.93
CA ILE A 327 -13.13 -17.84 -14.16
C ILE A 327 -13.48 -17.70 -12.68
N LEU A 328 -13.28 -18.78 -11.93
CA LEU A 328 -13.45 -18.82 -10.49
C LEU A 328 -12.08 -18.83 -9.81
N THR A 329 -11.86 -17.89 -8.88
CA THR A 329 -10.65 -17.83 -8.04
C THR A 329 -11.05 -17.95 -6.59
N THR A 330 -10.40 -18.84 -5.86
CA THR A 330 -10.50 -18.95 -4.40
C THR A 330 -9.15 -18.68 -3.76
N SER A 331 -9.14 -18.00 -2.63
CA SER A 331 -7.93 -17.73 -1.86
C SER A 331 -8.17 -17.92 -0.37
N PHE A 332 -7.16 -18.37 0.32
CA PHE A 332 -7.11 -18.41 1.77
C PHE A 332 -5.74 -17.94 2.26
N ASN A 333 -5.73 -17.01 3.21
CA ASN A 333 -4.51 -16.53 3.86
C ASN A 333 -4.63 -16.74 5.36
N LEU A 334 -3.59 -17.30 5.95
CA LEU A 334 -3.45 -17.52 7.39
C LEU A 334 -2.18 -16.85 7.85
N ASN A 335 -2.25 -16.12 8.97
CA ASN A 335 -1.11 -15.51 9.62
C ASN A 335 -1.16 -15.75 11.11
N GLU A 336 0.00 -16.08 11.66
CA GLU A 336 0.28 -16.13 13.09
C GLU A 336 1.49 -15.23 13.38
N PHE A 337 1.35 -14.31 14.29
CA PHE A 337 2.42 -13.43 14.76
C PHE A 337 2.46 -13.49 16.28
N HIS A 338 3.67 -13.61 16.81
CA HIS A 338 3.91 -13.60 18.24
C HIS A 338 5.19 -12.83 18.54
N ASP A 339 5.09 -11.90 19.49
CA ASP A 339 6.14 -11.06 20.03
C ASP A 339 6.19 -11.29 21.53
N GLN A 340 7.33 -11.76 22.04
CA GLN A 340 7.43 -12.15 23.43
C GLN A 340 7.52 -10.97 24.38
N HIS A 341 8.22 -9.90 23.98
CA HIS A 341 8.50 -8.73 24.80
C HIS A 341 8.21 -7.44 24.05
N ALA A 342 6.94 -7.26 23.63
CA ALA A 342 6.55 -6.14 22.78
C ALA A 342 6.92 -4.79 23.41
N GLY A 343 7.77 -4.05 22.69
CA GLY A 343 8.25 -2.75 23.12
C GLY A 343 9.46 -2.77 24.06
N LEU A 344 10.23 -3.87 24.08
CA LEU A 344 11.45 -4.00 24.89
C LEU A 344 12.41 -2.83 24.63
N SER A 345 12.79 -2.13 25.68
CA SER A 345 13.71 -0.98 25.64
C SER A 345 14.30 -0.73 27.03
N PRO A 346 15.32 0.12 27.19
CA PRO A 346 15.80 0.54 28.51
C PRO A 346 14.72 1.17 29.39
N GLN A 347 13.77 1.88 28.76
CA GLN A 347 12.62 2.47 29.44
C GLN A 347 11.53 1.46 29.74
N ASN A 348 11.57 0.28 29.09
CA ASN A 348 10.54 -0.75 29.20
C ASN A 348 11.21 -2.13 29.26
N PRO A 349 11.80 -2.51 30.42
CA PRO A 349 12.51 -3.78 30.60
C PRO A 349 11.57 -4.99 30.43
N GLN A 350 12.13 -6.17 30.23
CA GLN A 350 11.38 -7.41 29.96
C GLN A 350 10.20 -7.66 30.90
N ALA A 351 10.38 -7.44 32.22
CA ALA A 351 9.33 -7.65 33.21
C ALA A 351 8.10 -6.79 32.96
N SER A 352 8.30 -5.55 32.44
CA SER A 352 7.26 -4.56 32.20
C SER A 352 6.72 -4.58 30.77
N THR A 353 7.13 -5.53 29.92
CA THR A 353 6.59 -5.72 28.58
C THR A 353 5.47 -6.75 28.54
N PRO A 354 4.43 -6.59 27.70
CA PRO A 354 3.47 -7.64 27.42
C PRO A 354 3.99 -8.64 26.40
N SER A 355 3.39 -9.83 26.37
CA SER A 355 3.41 -10.70 25.21
C SER A 355 2.26 -10.34 24.28
N VAL A 356 2.53 -10.30 22.96
CA VAL A 356 1.54 -9.93 21.94
C VAL A 356 1.41 -11.02 20.88
N GLY A 357 0.18 -11.53 20.69
CA GLY A 357 -0.18 -12.45 19.63
C GLY A 357 -1.17 -11.80 18.65
N GLN A 358 -0.98 -11.96 17.35
CA GLN A 358 -1.84 -11.38 16.32
C GLN A 358 -2.17 -12.41 15.22
N PRO A 359 -3.07 -13.39 15.50
CA PRO A 359 -3.57 -14.25 14.44
C PRO A 359 -4.49 -13.46 13.50
N ALA A 360 -4.33 -13.73 12.17
CA ALA A 360 -5.19 -13.12 11.16
C ALA A 360 -5.54 -14.16 10.09
N TYR A 361 -6.80 -14.16 9.66
CA TYR A 361 -7.33 -15.09 8.67
C TYR A 361 -8.09 -14.31 7.59
N GLN A 362 -7.89 -14.69 6.34
CA GLN A 362 -8.64 -14.13 5.23
C GLN A 362 -9.04 -15.26 4.28
N GLY A 363 -10.31 -15.32 3.92
CA GLY A 363 -10.83 -16.21 2.88
C GLY A 363 -11.60 -15.42 1.83
N GLY A 364 -11.48 -15.82 0.56
CA GLY A 364 -12.20 -15.17 -0.53
C GLY A 364 -12.51 -16.08 -1.68
N ILE A 365 -13.64 -15.79 -2.35
CA ILE A 365 -14.07 -16.43 -3.59
C ILE A 365 -14.46 -15.29 -4.54
N LYS A 366 -13.92 -15.31 -5.77
CA LYS A 366 -14.23 -14.35 -6.83
C LYS A 366 -14.57 -15.07 -8.12
N ASP A 367 -15.71 -14.74 -8.70
CA ASP A 367 -16.14 -15.16 -10.01
C ASP A 367 -16.07 -14.01 -11.01
N GLN A 368 -15.48 -14.27 -12.18
CA GLN A 368 -15.38 -13.34 -13.30
C GLN A 368 -16.11 -13.96 -14.50
N HIS A 369 -17.17 -13.31 -14.95
CA HIS A 369 -17.96 -13.76 -16.07
C HIS A 369 -17.85 -12.79 -17.26
N TYR A 370 -17.23 -13.25 -18.36
CA TYR A 370 -17.07 -12.52 -19.61
C TYR A 370 -18.27 -12.79 -20.53
N PHE A 371 -19.10 -11.79 -20.78
CA PHE A 371 -20.23 -11.91 -21.71
C PHE A 371 -19.77 -11.84 -23.17
N ALA A 372 -20.49 -12.51 -24.05
CA ALA A 372 -20.22 -12.52 -25.50
C ALA A 372 -20.16 -11.12 -26.14
N GLY A 373 -20.76 -10.11 -25.51
CA GLY A 373 -20.76 -8.73 -25.96
C GLY A 373 -19.57 -7.88 -25.47
N GLY A 374 -18.57 -8.47 -24.78
CA GLY A 374 -17.39 -7.77 -24.25
C GLY A 374 -17.64 -7.06 -22.91
N ALA A 375 -18.77 -7.33 -22.23
CA ALA A 375 -18.97 -6.91 -20.85
C ALA A 375 -18.35 -7.92 -19.87
N LEU A 376 -17.95 -7.45 -18.68
CA LEU A 376 -17.43 -8.28 -17.60
C LEU A 376 -18.26 -8.04 -16.34
N LEU A 377 -18.66 -9.12 -15.69
CA LEU A 377 -19.23 -9.11 -14.34
C LEU A 377 -18.25 -9.80 -13.40
N GLU A 378 -17.89 -9.12 -12.32
CA GLU A 378 -17.15 -9.69 -11.21
C GLU A 378 -18.03 -9.72 -9.97
N VAL A 379 -18.07 -10.88 -9.30
CA VAL A 379 -18.72 -11.01 -8.00
C VAL A 379 -17.76 -11.67 -7.04
N ALA A 380 -17.61 -11.10 -5.88
CA ALA A 380 -16.70 -11.65 -4.88
C ALA A 380 -17.34 -11.66 -3.49
N PHE A 381 -16.98 -12.67 -2.73
CA PHE A 381 -17.29 -12.82 -1.32
C PHE A 381 -15.98 -12.96 -0.55
N ALA A 382 -15.84 -12.24 0.57
CA ALA A 382 -14.66 -12.32 1.42
C ALA A 382 -15.03 -12.34 2.91
N PHE A 383 -14.18 -13.00 3.68
CA PHE A 383 -14.18 -12.97 5.14
C PHE A 383 -12.78 -12.67 5.63
N ASN A 384 -12.68 -11.72 6.57
CA ASN A 384 -11.43 -11.40 7.26
C ASN A 384 -11.67 -11.43 8.77
N ARG A 385 -10.69 -11.95 9.51
CA ARG A 385 -10.62 -11.89 10.97
C ARG A 385 -9.25 -11.47 11.41
N TYR A 386 -9.20 -10.57 12.36
CA TYR A 386 -7.98 -10.07 13.01
C TYR A 386 -8.18 -10.15 14.52
N ASP A 387 -7.35 -10.93 15.17
CA ASP A 387 -7.30 -11.00 16.64
C ASP A 387 -6.04 -10.28 17.14
N LEU A 388 -6.13 -9.65 18.29
CA LEU A 388 -5.00 -9.13 19.06
C LEU A 388 -5.14 -9.65 20.49
N ASN A 389 -4.14 -10.40 20.92
CA ASN A 389 -4.01 -10.93 22.27
C ASN A 389 -2.77 -10.29 22.91
N GLN A 390 -2.99 -9.34 23.81
CA GLN A 390 -1.95 -8.72 24.61
C GLN A 390 -2.07 -9.23 26.04
N ILE A 391 -1.01 -9.82 26.56
CA ILE A 391 -1.06 -10.54 27.83
C ILE A 391 0.04 -10.01 28.76
N SER A 392 -0.34 -9.55 29.95
CA SER A 392 0.60 -9.22 31.02
C SER A 392 1.31 -10.49 31.53
N ARG A 393 2.59 -10.39 31.90
CA ARG A 393 3.42 -11.53 32.32
C ARG A 393 3.28 -11.91 33.78
N GLY A 394 2.51 -11.16 34.58
CA GLY A 394 2.31 -11.41 36.00
C GLY A 394 1.39 -10.38 36.62
N ILE A 395 1.49 -10.24 37.93
CA ILE A 395 0.61 -9.42 38.76
C ILE A 395 1.36 -8.40 39.61
N GLU A 396 2.68 -8.25 39.41
CA GLU A 396 3.45 -7.27 40.18
C GLU A 396 2.98 -5.84 39.81
N PRO A 397 2.89 -4.93 40.78
CA PRO A 397 2.43 -3.57 40.54
C PRO A 397 3.23 -2.86 39.46
N TYR A 398 2.56 -2.40 38.42
CA TYR A 398 3.18 -1.69 37.31
C TYR A 398 3.47 -0.24 37.70
N PHE A 399 4.67 0.22 37.44
CA PHE A 399 5.04 1.61 37.59
C PHE A 399 5.79 2.17 36.39
N ILE A 400 5.72 3.48 36.24
CA ILE A 400 6.47 4.28 35.26
C ILE A 400 7.23 5.35 36.04
N SER A 401 8.54 5.45 35.82
CA SER A 401 9.38 6.57 36.29
C SER A 401 9.98 7.32 35.08
N PRO A 402 10.55 8.49 35.27
CA PRO A 402 11.27 9.21 34.22
C PRO A 402 12.43 8.41 33.61
N GLU A 403 13.00 7.45 34.35
CA GLU A 403 14.13 6.61 33.93
C GLU A 403 13.67 5.30 33.26
N THR A 404 12.66 4.63 33.83
CA THR A 404 12.25 3.30 33.40
C THR A 404 10.85 2.92 33.89
N ALA A 405 10.25 1.91 33.28
CA ALA A 405 9.10 1.21 33.82
C ALA A 405 9.53 -0.03 34.63
N GLY A 406 8.66 -0.54 35.48
CA GLY A 406 8.87 -1.77 36.24
C GLY A 406 7.58 -2.44 36.69
N GLY A 407 7.70 -3.59 37.36
CA GLY A 407 6.56 -4.46 37.61
C GLY A 407 6.07 -5.14 36.33
N ASN A 408 4.89 -5.73 36.35
CA ASN A 408 4.30 -6.39 35.21
C ASN A 408 3.34 -5.45 34.48
N TYR A 409 3.36 -5.49 33.13
CA TYR A 409 2.56 -4.62 32.28
C TYR A 409 1.08 -4.57 32.73
N TYR A 410 0.51 -3.40 32.82
CA TYR A 410 -0.79 -3.17 33.48
C TYR A 410 -2.01 -3.68 32.69
N LEU A 411 -1.88 -3.99 31.39
CA LEU A 411 -3.01 -4.29 30.51
C LEU A 411 -2.94 -5.71 29.94
N THR A 412 -3.97 -6.50 30.21
CA THR A 412 -4.31 -7.68 29.40
C THR A 412 -5.53 -7.34 28.55
N ALA A 413 -5.41 -7.49 27.22
CA ALA A 413 -6.44 -7.15 26.27
C ALA A 413 -6.62 -8.24 25.22
N HIS A 414 -7.87 -8.54 24.89
CA HIS A 414 -8.24 -9.39 23.77
C HIS A 414 -9.18 -8.61 22.87
N THR A 415 -8.78 -8.36 21.64
CA THR A 415 -9.64 -7.71 20.65
C THR A 415 -9.76 -8.57 19.41
N ARG A 416 -10.94 -8.53 18.78
CA ARG A 416 -11.24 -9.22 17.52
C ARG A 416 -11.98 -8.27 16.59
N ALA A 417 -11.60 -8.26 15.34
CA ALA A 417 -12.27 -7.50 14.30
C ALA A 417 -12.56 -8.40 13.09
N ASP A 418 -13.83 -8.57 12.78
CA ASP A 418 -14.30 -9.39 11.65
C ASP A 418 -14.89 -8.49 10.55
N ARG A 419 -14.68 -8.88 9.29
CA ARG A 419 -15.35 -8.34 8.11
C ARG A 419 -15.92 -9.46 7.26
N TRP A 420 -17.19 -9.35 6.89
CA TRP A 420 -17.86 -10.10 5.83
C TRP A 420 -18.16 -9.13 4.71
N GLN A 421 -17.72 -9.43 3.51
CA GLN A 421 -17.83 -8.54 2.36
C GLN A 421 -18.43 -9.25 1.16
N VAL A 422 -19.33 -8.55 0.45
CA VAL A 422 -19.80 -8.92 -0.87
C VAL A 422 -19.55 -7.75 -1.81
N VAL A 423 -18.79 -7.99 -2.88
CA VAL A 423 -18.47 -6.99 -3.90
C VAL A 423 -19.01 -7.46 -5.24
N SER A 424 -19.59 -6.55 -6.00
CA SER A 424 -19.98 -6.81 -7.39
C SER A 424 -19.59 -5.63 -8.26
N ASN A 425 -18.88 -5.90 -9.37
CA ASN A 425 -18.48 -4.91 -10.36
C ASN A 425 -18.95 -5.32 -11.75
N VAL A 426 -19.50 -4.38 -12.48
CA VAL A 426 -19.91 -4.52 -13.87
C VAL A 426 -19.13 -3.57 -14.73
N TYR A 427 -18.47 -4.08 -15.75
CA TYR A 427 -17.78 -3.33 -16.78
C TYR A 427 -18.54 -3.51 -18.08
N LEU A 428 -19.07 -2.43 -18.61
CA LEU A 428 -19.85 -2.48 -19.84
C LEU A 428 -18.93 -2.44 -21.06
N ARG A 429 -19.43 -2.98 -22.18
CA ARG A 429 -18.73 -2.87 -23.46
C ARG A 429 -18.53 -1.39 -23.80
N PRO A 430 -17.33 -0.99 -24.27
CA PRO A 430 -17.08 0.37 -24.74
C PRO A 430 -18.10 0.79 -25.79
N ARG A 431 -18.54 2.06 -25.72
CA ARG A 431 -19.49 2.65 -26.66
C ARG A 431 -18.89 3.89 -27.31
N GLU A 432 -19.05 4.00 -28.63
CA GLU A 432 -18.64 5.15 -29.42
C GLU A 432 -19.80 6.16 -29.47
N TRP A 433 -19.64 7.28 -28.76
CA TRP A 433 -20.59 8.40 -28.76
C TRP A 433 -19.82 9.70 -28.45
N HIS A 434 -19.56 10.54 -29.46
CA HIS A 434 -18.66 11.70 -29.31
C HIS A 434 -17.32 11.37 -28.63
N GLY A 435 -16.70 10.25 -29.05
CA GLY A 435 -15.56 9.61 -28.44
C GLY A 435 -15.93 8.24 -27.87
N ARG A 436 -15.00 7.58 -27.20
CA ARG A 436 -15.18 6.24 -26.65
C ARG A 436 -15.48 6.33 -25.15
N HIS A 437 -16.62 5.77 -24.73
CA HIS A 437 -17.06 5.68 -23.34
C HIS A 437 -16.87 4.26 -22.80
N GLU A 438 -16.31 4.15 -21.61
CA GLU A 438 -16.11 2.90 -20.87
C GLU A 438 -16.81 3.03 -19.50
N PHE A 439 -18.05 2.56 -19.44
CA PHE A 439 -18.83 2.61 -18.20
C PHE A 439 -18.52 1.45 -17.29
N LYS A 440 -18.33 1.74 -16.01
CA LYS A 440 -18.31 0.75 -14.94
C LYS A 440 -19.18 1.18 -13.77
N GLY A 441 -19.66 0.19 -13.03
CA GLY A 441 -20.43 0.42 -11.81
C GLY A 441 -20.35 -0.81 -10.91
N GLY A 442 -20.73 -0.63 -9.67
CA GLY A 442 -20.66 -1.75 -8.73
C GLY A 442 -21.25 -1.41 -7.37
N MET A 443 -21.25 -2.42 -6.51
CA MET A 443 -21.70 -2.31 -5.14
C MET A 443 -20.72 -3.06 -4.22
N ASP A 444 -20.65 -2.61 -2.96
CA ASP A 444 -19.84 -3.19 -1.90
C ASP A 444 -20.66 -3.17 -0.60
N LEU A 445 -20.89 -4.35 -0.03
CA LEU A 445 -21.67 -4.58 1.18
C LEU A 445 -20.76 -5.20 2.22
N ASP A 446 -20.58 -4.51 3.35
CA ASP A 446 -19.78 -5.00 4.47
C ASP A 446 -20.63 -5.20 5.73
N ARG A 447 -20.36 -6.29 6.44
CA ARG A 447 -20.78 -6.49 7.83
C ARG A 447 -19.53 -6.59 8.69
N LEU A 448 -19.36 -5.62 9.59
CA LEU A 448 -18.23 -5.52 10.50
C LEU A 448 -18.65 -5.88 11.92
N ARG A 449 -17.73 -6.49 12.67
CA ARG A 449 -17.85 -6.77 14.08
C ARG A 449 -16.54 -6.45 14.77
N TYR A 450 -16.61 -5.82 15.91
CA TYR A 450 -15.48 -5.55 16.80
C TYR A 450 -15.84 -5.97 18.22
N ASP A 451 -15.08 -6.93 18.76
CA ASP A 451 -15.15 -7.36 20.16
C ASP A 451 -13.89 -6.91 20.87
N ALA A 452 -14.01 -6.48 22.12
CA ALA A 452 -12.86 -6.16 22.95
C ALA A 452 -13.15 -6.48 24.43
N ASN A 453 -12.14 -7.04 25.09
CA ASN A 453 -12.13 -7.30 26.52
C ASN A 453 -10.85 -6.73 27.11
N TYR A 454 -10.96 -6.01 28.22
CA TYR A 454 -9.84 -5.35 28.88
C TYR A 454 -9.80 -5.71 30.37
N LEU A 455 -8.63 -6.11 30.84
CA LEU A 455 -8.32 -6.25 32.26
C LEU A 455 -7.10 -5.38 32.54
N ARG A 456 -7.28 -4.37 33.42
CA ARG A 456 -6.24 -3.40 33.74
C ARG A 456 -5.93 -3.45 35.22
N THR A 457 -4.65 -3.43 35.55
CA THR A 457 -4.15 -3.20 36.92
C THR A 457 -3.78 -1.72 37.07
N PRO A 458 -3.65 -1.21 38.30
CA PRO A 458 -3.24 0.17 38.55
C PRO A 458 -1.87 0.52 37.94
N ILE A 459 -1.67 1.80 37.66
CA ILE A 459 -0.36 2.36 37.23
C ILE A 459 0.10 3.37 38.27
N SER A 460 1.33 3.19 38.78
CA SER A 460 2.01 4.15 39.64
C SER A 460 3.01 4.98 38.83
N TYR A 461 2.83 6.30 38.74
CA TYR A 461 3.80 7.21 38.14
C TYR A 461 4.70 7.76 39.20
N LEU A 462 5.98 7.35 39.17
CA LEU A 462 6.96 7.73 40.19
C LEU A 462 7.68 9.00 39.81
N ARG A 463 8.21 9.71 40.79
CA ARG A 463 9.16 10.80 40.56
C ARG A 463 10.56 10.23 40.33
N GLU A 464 11.41 11.07 39.75
CA GLU A 464 12.84 10.80 39.58
C GLU A 464 13.49 10.24 40.85
N GLY A 465 14.23 9.15 40.70
CA GLY A 465 14.95 8.49 41.79
C GLY A 465 14.11 7.86 42.88
N GLN A 466 12.76 7.79 42.70
CA GLN A 466 11.87 7.18 43.65
C GLN A 466 11.57 5.72 43.29
N THR A 467 11.30 4.90 44.33
CA THR A 467 10.93 3.48 44.17
C THR A 467 9.64 3.19 44.95
N LEU A 468 8.90 2.18 44.46
CA LEU A 468 7.75 1.63 45.22
C LEU A 468 8.24 0.63 46.24
N PRO A 469 7.64 0.61 47.44
CA PRO A 469 7.77 -0.52 48.37
C PRO A 469 7.22 -1.80 47.74
N THR A 470 7.82 -2.92 48.04
CA THR A 470 7.47 -4.23 47.45
C THR A 470 5.99 -4.64 47.71
N THR A 471 5.34 -4.07 48.69
CA THR A 471 3.97 -4.44 49.17
C THR A 471 3.01 -3.24 49.24
N GLY A 472 3.30 -2.11 48.55
CA GLY A 472 2.49 -0.91 48.64
C GLY A 472 2.19 -0.28 47.28
N ASP A 473 1.15 0.53 47.25
CA ASP A 473 0.84 1.44 46.16
C ASP A 473 0.97 2.91 46.58
N CYS A 474 0.78 3.83 45.64
CA CYS A 474 0.89 5.26 45.89
C CYS A 474 -0.05 5.82 46.97
N LEU A 475 -1.13 5.15 47.30
CA LEU A 475 -2.12 5.57 48.31
C LEU A 475 -1.85 4.97 49.70
N THR A 476 -1.28 3.77 49.74
CA THR A 476 -1.04 3.01 50.97
C THR A 476 0.31 3.27 51.60
N VAL A 477 1.24 3.86 50.84
CA VAL A 477 2.56 4.26 51.35
C VAL A 477 2.43 5.39 52.34
N THR A 478 3.12 5.28 53.51
CA THR A 478 3.20 6.34 54.50
C THR A 478 3.75 7.63 53.89
N PRO A 479 3.11 8.78 54.01
CA PRO A 479 3.60 10.03 53.44
C PRO A 479 5.03 10.36 53.83
N PRO A 480 5.86 10.86 52.89
CA PRO A 480 5.49 11.37 51.56
C PRO A 480 5.37 10.23 50.51
N SER A 481 4.30 10.24 49.69
CA SER A 481 4.17 9.32 48.58
C SER A 481 5.27 9.55 47.51
N PRO A 482 5.92 8.49 47.01
CA PRO A 482 6.95 8.62 45.94
C PRO A 482 6.35 8.99 44.58
N CYS A 483 5.00 8.99 44.51
CA CYS A 483 4.30 9.13 43.24
C CYS A 483 4.01 10.58 42.87
N SER A 484 4.02 10.87 41.58
CA SER A 484 3.48 12.11 40.99
C SER A 484 2.00 11.94 40.61
N ARG A 485 1.63 10.69 40.20
CA ARG A 485 0.26 10.31 39.80
C ARG A 485 0.02 8.82 40.10
N TYR A 486 -1.21 8.48 40.43
CA TYR A 486 -1.67 7.09 40.57
C TYR A 486 -2.96 6.91 39.80
N SER A 487 -3.05 5.87 39.00
CA SER A 487 -4.17 5.61 38.09
C SER A 487 -4.78 4.25 38.35
N ILE A 488 -6.10 4.20 38.49
CA ILE A 488 -6.88 2.97 38.62
C ILE A 488 -7.93 2.88 37.52
N PHE A 489 -8.26 1.66 37.15
CA PHE A 489 -9.23 1.35 36.10
C PHE A 489 -10.36 0.50 36.69
N PRO A 490 -11.52 1.10 36.99
CA PRO A 490 -12.65 0.36 37.55
C PRO A 490 -13.22 -0.65 36.56
N GLY A 491 -13.42 -1.89 37.01
CA GLY A 491 -14.07 -2.96 36.27
C GLY A 491 -13.19 -3.65 35.21
N ALA A 492 -13.80 -4.59 34.51
CA ALA A 492 -13.20 -5.33 33.37
C ALA A 492 -14.15 -5.20 32.18
N PRO A 493 -14.11 -4.10 31.43
CA PRO A 493 -15.07 -3.84 30.37
C PRO A 493 -14.93 -4.85 29.22
N ALA A 494 -16.09 -5.35 28.79
CA ALA A 494 -16.25 -6.19 27.61
C ALA A 494 -17.26 -5.52 26.68
N LEU A 495 -16.95 -5.44 25.41
CA LEU A 495 -17.80 -4.76 24.44
C LEU A 495 -17.87 -5.52 23.11
N THR A 496 -19.01 -5.39 22.43
CA THR A 496 -19.19 -5.79 21.05
C THR A 496 -19.81 -4.62 20.26
N GLN A 497 -19.21 -4.26 19.13
CA GLN A 497 -19.70 -3.24 18.22
C GLN A 497 -19.90 -3.82 16.84
N TYR A 498 -21.07 -3.58 16.25
CA TYR A 498 -21.35 -3.94 14.86
C TYR A 498 -21.44 -2.67 14.00
N ASN A 499 -21.08 -2.81 12.73
CA ASN A 499 -21.38 -1.85 11.68
C ASN A 499 -21.78 -2.60 10.42
N SER A 500 -22.81 -2.13 9.70
CA SER A 500 -23.17 -2.57 8.36
C SER A 500 -22.94 -1.38 7.42
N GLU A 501 -22.27 -1.63 6.32
CA GLU A 501 -21.91 -0.62 5.35
C GLU A 501 -22.46 -1.00 3.98
N VAL A 502 -23.05 -0.03 3.29
CA VAL A 502 -23.59 -0.19 1.93
C VAL A 502 -22.98 0.88 1.05
N SER A 503 -22.38 0.46 -0.03
CA SER A 503 -21.75 1.34 -0.99
C SER A 503 -22.17 0.99 -2.41
N GLY A 504 -22.24 2.00 -3.27
CA GLY A 504 -22.45 1.81 -4.71
C GLY A 504 -21.72 2.89 -5.49
N TYR A 505 -21.31 2.60 -6.71
CA TYR A 505 -20.65 3.57 -7.56
C TYR A 505 -21.01 3.40 -9.04
N ALA A 506 -20.85 4.51 -9.77
CA ALA A 506 -20.88 4.54 -11.23
C ALA A 506 -19.75 5.45 -11.72
N GLN A 507 -19.11 5.06 -12.81
CA GLN A 507 -17.98 5.80 -13.38
C GLN A 507 -17.98 5.66 -14.90
N ASP A 508 -17.65 6.73 -15.59
CA ASP A 508 -17.40 6.79 -17.02
C ASP A 508 -15.96 7.22 -17.29
N ARG A 509 -15.27 6.46 -18.12
CA ARG A 509 -13.99 6.83 -18.71
C ARG A 509 -14.24 7.21 -20.17
N TRP A 510 -14.23 8.49 -20.44
CA TRP A 510 -14.52 9.06 -21.73
C TRP A 510 -13.25 9.47 -22.48
N LEU A 511 -12.83 8.65 -23.41
CA LEU A 511 -11.75 8.98 -24.34
C LEU A 511 -12.30 9.92 -25.43
N LEU A 512 -12.29 11.23 -25.12
CA LEU A 512 -12.85 12.28 -25.96
C LEU A 512 -12.09 12.38 -27.29
N THR A 513 -10.79 12.21 -27.24
CA THR A 513 -9.92 12.11 -28.42
C THR A 513 -8.87 11.02 -28.17
N GLN A 514 -8.12 10.61 -29.17
CA GLN A 514 -7.01 9.63 -28.98
C GLN A 514 -5.95 10.08 -27.95
N ARG A 515 -6.00 11.34 -27.48
CA ARG A 515 -5.01 11.92 -26.57
C ARG A 515 -5.60 12.49 -25.30
N LEU A 516 -6.92 12.68 -25.22
CA LEU A 516 -7.58 13.27 -24.06
C LEU A 516 -8.60 12.30 -23.50
N LEU A 517 -8.31 11.83 -22.30
CA LEU A 517 -9.18 11.00 -21.48
C LEU A 517 -9.75 11.84 -20.34
N LEU A 518 -11.05 11.82 -20.17
CA LEU A 518 -11.77 12.38 -19.05
C LEU A 518 -12.37 11.24 -18.24
N GLU A 519 -12.36 11.35 -16.94
CA GLU A 519 -12.98 10.38 -16.05
C GLU A 519 -13.90 11.10 -15.07
N ALA A 520 -15.14 10.65 -14.99
CA ALA A 520 -16.12 11.14 -14.04
C ALA A 520 -16.73 9.98 -13.27
N GLY A 521 -16.72 10.06 -11.96
CA GLY A 521 -17.25 9.03 -11.08
C GLY A 521 -18.07 9.63 -9.94
N LEU A 522 -19.08 8.88 -9.52
CA LEU A 522 -19.86 9.17 -8.33
C LEU A 522 -19.97 7.92 -7.50
N ARG A 523 -19.66 8.05 -6.22
CA ARG A 523 -19.84 6.99 -5.24
C ARG A 523 -20.81 7.42 -4.16
N TYR A 524 -21.62 6.50 -3.73
CA TYR A 524 -22.51 6.57 -2.58
C TYR A 524 -22.01 5.63 -1.50
N ASP A 525 -21.92 6.11 -0.25
CA ASP A 525 -21.60 5.31 0.93
C ASP A 525 -22.61 5.61 2.04
N TRP A 526 -23.00 4.56 2.77
CA TRP A 526 -23.83 4.65 3.97
C TRP A 526 -23.34 3.60 4.97
N ASP A 527 -23.35 3.94 6.25
CA ASP A 527 -23.13 3.00 7.34
C ASP A 527 -24.17 3.11 8.45
N GLN A 528 -24.28 2.03 9.23
CA GLN A 528 -25.25 1.87 10.31
C GLN A 528 -24.94 2.76 11.53
N LEU A 529 -23.69 3.11 11.78
CA LEU A 529 -23.27 3.87 12.95
C LEU A 529 -23.62 5.34 12.81
N GLU A 530 -23.22 5.97 11.73
CA GLU A 530 -23.50 7.38 11.49
C GLU A 530 -24.87 7.62 10.86
N ARG A 531 -25.43 6.65 10.13
CA ARG A 531 -26.73 6.68 9.44
C ARG A 531 -26.89 7.86 8.47
N ARG A 532 -25.81 8.24 7.82
CA ARG A 532 -25.77 9.36 6.88
C ARG A 532 -25.39 8.90 5.48
N SER A 533 -26.07 9.48 4.48
CA SER A 533 -25.72 9.31 3.08
C SER A 533 -24.54 10.20 2.71
N ARG A 534 -23.54 9.65 2.05
CA ARG A 534 -22.31 10.32 1.63
C ARG A 534 -22.14 10.16 0.13
N PHE A 535 -21.92 11.27 -0.57
CA PHE A 535 -21.68 11.28 -2.01
C PHE A 535 -20.27 11.76 -2.30
N SER A 536 -19.50 10.95 -3.03
CA SER A 536 -18.09 11.19 -3.38
C SER A 536 -17.96 11.43 -4.88
N PRO A 537 -18.18 12.65 -5.39
CA PRO A 537 -17.90 12.98 -6.78
C PRO A 537 -16.39 13.03 -7.02
N ARG A 538 -15.96 12.50 -8.17
CA ARG A 538 -14.57 12.45 -8.60
C ARG A 538 -14.46 12.82 -10.07
N LEU A 539 -13.50 13.66 -10.39
CA LEU A 539 -13.18 14.06 -11.75
C LEU A 539 -11.68 13.96 -11.96
N ALA A 540 -11.29 13.38 -13.08
CA ALA A 540 -9.89 13.34 -13.49
C ALA A 540 -9.76 13.50 -15.01
N ALA A 541 -8.63 14.01 -15.45
CA ALA A 541 -8.29 14.16 -16.84
C ALA A 541 -6.85 13.76 -17.09
N THR A 542 -6.60 13.13 -18.22
CA THR A 542 -5.25 12.81 -18.69
C THR A 542 -5.12 13.23 -20.15
N TRP A 543 -4.05 13.97 -20.44
CA TRP A 543 -3.74 14.46 -21.77
C TRP A 543 -2.36 14.01 -22.21
N ALA A 544 -2.30 13.19 -23.28
CA ALA A 544 -1.07 12.86 -23.97
C ALA A 544 -0.66 14.06 -24.85
N LEU A 545 0.39 14.78 -24.46
CA LEU A 545 0.81 16.03 -25.12
C LEU A 545 1.45 15.80 -26.49
N ASP A 546 2.01 14.61 -26.71
CA ASP A 546 2.63 14.23 -27.97
C ASP A 546 1.97 12.98 -28.58
N SER A 547 2.11 12.81 -29.89
CA SER A 547 1.56 11.67 -30.63
C SER A 547 2.23 10.34 -30.31
N GLY A 548 3.44 10.37 -29.75
CA GLY A 548 4.19 9.19 -29.32
C GLY A 548 3.79 8.66 -27.97
N GLY A 549 2.95 9.40 -27.20
CA GLY A 549 2.58 9.05 -25.84
C GLY A 549 3.76 9.11 -24.85
N ASN A 550 4.78 9.92 -25.15
CA ASN A 550 5.98 10.06 -24.31
C ASN A 550 5.84 11.17 -23.25
N THR A 551 4.80 12.00 -23.35
CA THR A 551 4.53 13.05 -22.38
C THR A 551 3.05 13.03 -22.02
N LYS A 552 2.76 12.92 -20.73
CA LYS A 552 1.40 12.83 -20.18
C LYS A 552 1.24 13.87 -19.08
N LEU A 553 0.18 14.67 -19.17
CA LEU A 553 -0.28 15.57 -18.12
C LEU A 553 -1.56 14.99 -17.52
N SER A 554 -1.61 14.84 -16.21
CA SER A 554 -2.79 14.33 -15.52
C SER A 554 -3.19 15.29 -14.39
N ALA A 555 -4.47 15.53 -14.23
CA ALA A 555 -5.02 16.32 -13.14
C ALA A 555 -6.29 15.68 -12.62
N GLY A 556 -6.62 15.91 -11.36
CA GLY A 556 -7.88 15.44 -10.81
C GLY A 556 -8.21 16.06 -9.48
N LEU A 557 -9.49 16.01 -9.17
CA LEU A 557 -10.06 16.47 -7.91
C LEU A 557 -11.21 15.55 -7.50
N GLY A 558 -11.40 15.39 -6.20
CA GLY A 558 -12.47 14.55 -5.69
C GLY A 558 -12.75 14.77 -4.22
N VAL A 559 -13.92 14.33 -3.83
CA VAL A 559 -14.36 14.25 -2.44
C VAL A 559 -14.29 12.80 -2.00
N TYR A 560 -13.68 12.57 -0.84
CA TYR A 560 -13.49 11.24 -0.28
C TYR A 560 -13.97 11.23 1.16
N TYR A 561 -14.63 10.15 1.56
CA TYR A 561 -15.03 9.91 2.96
C TYR A 561 -14.27 8.71 3.50
N ASP A 562 -13.90 8.82 4.77
CA ASP A 562 -13.27 7.71 5.50
C ASP A 562 -14.32 6.72 6.01
N ALA A 563 -13.92 5.48 6.22
CA ALA A 563 -14.70 4.53 6.99
C ALA A 563 -14.87 5.03 8.42
N THR A 564 -15.99 4.69 9.07
CA THR A 564 -16.19 4.97 10.48
C THR A 564 -15.19 4.16 11.30
N ALA A 565 -14.27 4.85 11.97
CA ALA A 565 -13.25 4.22 12.81
C ALA A 565 -13.90 3.60 14.06
N ILE A 566 -14.18 2.29 14.00
CA ILE A 566 -14.96 1.57 15.02
C ILE A 566 -14.33 1.67 16.40
N PHE A 567 -12.99 1.65 16.49
CA PHE A 567 -12.27 1.75 17.75
C PHE A 567 -12.51 3.10 18.45
N LEU A 568 -12.68 4.19 17.71
CA LEU A 568 -13.03 5.50 18.29
C LEU A 568 -14.46 5.48 18.83
N VAL A 569 -15.39 4.96 18.06
CA VAL A 569 -16.82 4.87 18.45
C VAL A 569 -17.03 3.96 19.64
N ALA A 570 -16.20 2.94 19.79
CA ALA A 570 -16.27 1.96 20.88
C ALA A 570 -15.65 2.45 22.21
N ARG A 571 -14.79 3.49 22.18
CA ARG A 571 -14.07 4.01 23.38
C ARG A 571 -14.94 4.29 24.60
N PRO A 572 -16.15 4.86 24.49
CA PRO A 572 -16.99 5.09 25.66
C PRO A 572 -17.30 3.83 26.49
N ARG A 573 -17.21 2.65 25.86
CA ARG A 573 -17.45 1.35 26.48
C ARG A 573 -16.18 0.62 26.88
N ALA A 574 -15.01 1.18 26.61
CA ALA A 574 -13.71 0.58 26.95
C ALA A 574 -13.30 0.80 28.42
N GLY A 575 -14.15 1.39 29.21
CA GLY A 575 -13.95 1.63 30.64
C GLY A 575 -13.70 3.10 30.98
N THR A 576 -13.41 3.33 32.27
CA THR A 576 -13.06 4.64 32.82
C THR A 576 -11.71 4.55 33.52
N ARG A 577 -11.13 5.70 33.81
CA ARG A 577 -9.90 5.84 34.55
C ARG A 577 -10.07 6.87 35.66
N ILE A 578 -9.48 6.60 36.84
CA ILE A 578 -9.46 7.52 37.98
C ILE A 578 -8.00 7.80 38.28
N ASP A 579 -7.62 9.06 38.30
CA ASP A 579 -6.28 9.54 38.56
C ASP A 579 -6.21 10.35 39.85
N GLN A 580 -5.32 9.97 40.78
CA GLN A 580 -4.94 10.79 41.92
C GLN A 580 -3.56 11.41 41.63
N PHE A 581 -3.50 12.74 41.73
CA PHE A 581 -2.25 13.49 41.59
C PHE A 581 -1.67 13.83 42.96
N PHE A 582 -0.36 14.01 43.03
CA PHE A 582 0.38 14.30 44.26
C PHE A 582 1.28 15.52 44.10
N LEU A 583 1.35 16.34 45.17
CA LEU A 583 2.33 17.42 45.30
C LEU A 583 3.76 16.87 45.39
N PRO A 584 4.82 17.69 45.16
CA PRO A 584 6.19 17.25 45.37
C PRO A 584 6.51 16.74 46.77
N ASN A 585 5.76 17.17 47.77
CA ASN A 585 5.87 16.66 49.13
C ASN A 585 5.08 15.39 49.42
N GLY A 586 4.57 14.69 48.37
CA GLY A 586 3.84 13.44 48.46
C GLY A 586 2.41 13.54 48.95
N ARG A 587 1.85 14.74 49.18
CA ARG A 587 0.44 14.91 49.59
C ARG A 587 -0.47 14.89 48.33
N PRO A 588 -1.68 14.28 48.42
CA PRO A 588 -2.66 14.33 47.35
C PRO A 588 -3.03 15.79 46.96
N ILE A 589 -3.21 16.05 45.69
CA ILE A 589 -3.75 17.31 45.16
C ILE A 589 -5.23 17.12 44.92
N GLY A 590 -6.08 17.77 45.72
CA GLY A 590 -7.53 17.67 45.55
C GLY A 590 -8.08 16.26 45.65
N GLY A 591 -9.24 16.02 45.00
CA GLY A 591 -9.81 14.69 44.85
C GLY A 591 -9.32 13.96 43.60
N PRO A 592 -9.65 12.65 43.51
CA PRO A 592 -9.37 11.88 42.28
C PRO A 592 -10.09 12.47 41.05
N VAL A 593 -9.47 12.44 39.92
CA VAL A 593 -10.01 12.91 38.62
C VAL A 593 -10.51 11.70 37.83
N LEU A 594 -11.82 11.67 37.56
CA LEU A 594 -12.43 10.66 36.69
C LEU A 594 -12.27 11.06 35.23
N SER A 595 -11.63 10.22 34.44
CA SER A 595 -11.57 10.33 32.96
C SER A 595 -12.58 9.37 32.34
N SER A 596 -13.43 9.90 31.47
CA SER A 596 -14.45 9.13 30.75
C SER A 596 -14.63 9.63 29.33
N PHE A 597 -15.16 8.77 28.47
CA PHE A 597 -15.44 9.09 27.07
C PHE A 597 -16.93 9.03 26.78
N SER A 598 -17.39 9.88 25.87
CA SER A 598 -18.75 9.88 25.33
C SER A 598 -18.75 10.07 23.82
N ALA A 599 -19.75 9.53 23.13
CA ALA A 599 -19.93 9.69 21.70
C ALA A 599 -21.41 9.74 21.35
N ASP A 600 -21.87 10.87 20.83
CA ASP A 600 -23.19 11.01 20.22
C ASP A 600 -23.06 10.97 18.70
N LEU A 601 -23.18 9.77 18.12
CA LEU A 601 -22.98 9.52 16.70
C LEU A 601 -24.01 10.23 15.82
N HIS A 602 -25.18 10.58 16.35
CA HIS A 602 -26.24 11.24 15.57
C HIS A 602 -25.95 12.71 15.33
N SER A 603 -25.14 13.34 16.17
CA SER A 603 -24.71 14.72 16.02
C SER A 603 -23.50 14.87 15.09
N LEU A 604 -22.74 13.78 14.87
CA LEU A 604 -21.50 13.81 14.10
C LEU A 604 -21.73 13.84 12.58
N GLN A 605 -20.77 14.43 11.87
CA GLN A 605 -20.68 14.41 10.39
C GLN A 605 -19.56 13.47 9.98
N ALA A 606 -19.72 12.80 8.83
CA ALA A 606 -18.69 11.93 8.31
C ALA A 606 -17.41 12.72 7.98
N PRO A 607 -16.22 12.24 8.39
CA PRO A 607 -14.95 12.80 8.00
C PRO A 607 -14.82 12.88 6.48
N ARG A 608 -14.49 14.05 5.94
CA ARG A 608 -14.44 14.31 4.51
C ARG A 608 -13.13 14.96 4.11
N VAL A 609 -12.54 14.49 3.01
CA VAL A 609 -11.29 15.01 2.46
C VAL A 609 -11.49 15.45 1.01
N TRP A 610 -11.08 16.66 0.71
CA TRP A 610 -10.84 17.14 -0.64
C TRP A 610 -9.43 16.73 -1.06
N ASN A 611 -9.32 16.03 -2.19
CA ASN A 611 -8.05 15.59 -2.74
C ASN A 611 -7.90 16.16 -4.14
N GLU A 612 -6.81 16.89 -4.35
CA GLU A 612 -6.44 17.53 -5.60
C GLU A 612 -5.05 17.06 -6.00
N SER A 613 -4.80 16.82 -7.28
CA SER A 613 -3.45 16.49 -7.74
C SER A 613 -3.21 16.87 -9.19
N LEU A 614 -1.95 17.14 -9.48
CA LEU A 614 -1.43 17.46 -10.82
C LEU A 614 -0.13 16.69 -11.02
N ALA A 615 -0.01 15.98 -12.14
CA ALA A 615 1.18 15.19 -12.46
C ALA A 615 1.60 15.39 -13.92
N LEU A 616 2.91 15.50 -14.12
CA LEU A 616 3.56 15.46 -15.44
C LEU A 616 4.47 14.24 -15.50
N GLU A 617 4.23 13.36 -16.48
CA GLU A 617 5.05 12.21 -16.74
C GLU A 617 5.72 12.36 -18.11
N ARG A 618 7.02 12.08 -18.22
CA ARG A 618 7.75 12.19 -19.49
C ARG A 618 8.80 11.10 -19.63
N LYS A 619 8.81 10.45 -20.78
CA LYS A 619 9.91 9.61 -21.22
C LYS A 619 10.99 10.50 -21.85
N LEU A 620 12.15 10.55 -21.23
CA LEU A 620 13.34 11.26 -21.68
C LEU A 620 14.21 10.34 -22.57
N PRO A 621 15.20 10.90 -23.30
CA PRO A 621 16.23 10.09 -24.00
C PRO A 621 16.89 9.07 -23.07
N ALA A 622 17.38 7.98 -23.62
CA ALA A 622 18.02 6.88 -22.92
C ALA A 622 17.07 6.10 -22.00
N ASP A 623 15.76 6.07 -22.35
CA ASP A 623 14.71 5.34 -21.64
C ASP A 623 14.59 5.73 -20.14
N ILE A 624 14.80 7.00 -19.82
CA ILE A 624 14.58 7.56 -18.50
C ILE A 624 13.13 8.02 -18.40
N TYR A 625 12.38 7.48 -17.43
CA TYR A 625 11.02 7.91 -17.10
C TYR A 625 11.08 8.87 -15.92
N LEU A 626 10.50 10.05 -16.10
CA LEU A 626 10.40 11.11 -15.10
C LEU A 626 8.92 11.37 -14.80
N LYS A 627 8.57 11.40 -13.52
CA LYS A 627 7.27 11.83 -13.01
C LYS A 627 7.49 12.96 -12.00
N VAL A 628 6.76 14.04 -12.18
CA VAL A 628 6.66 15.14 -11.22
C VAL A 628 5.21 15.25 -10.82
N GLU A 629 4.91 15.25 -9.53
CA GLU A 629 3.54 15.28 -9.04
C GLU A 629 3.40 16.16 -7.80
N TYR A 630 2.29 16.88 -7.74
CA TYR A 630 1.83 17.61 -6.56
C TYR A 630 0.49 17.03 -6.11
N ILE A 631 0.37 16.74 -4.82
CA ILE A 631 -0.83 16.23 -4.17
C ILE A 631 -1.18 17.15 -3.01
N ARG A 632 -2.44 17.56 -2.95
CA ARG A 632 -3.01 18.37 -1.87
C ARG A 632 -4.24 17.68 -1.30
N LYS A 633 -4.29 17.53 0.03
CA LYS A 633 -5.45 17.00 0.75
C LYS A 633 -5.86 17.96 1.84
N ARG A 634 -7.18 18.17 1.97
CA ARG A 634 -7.79 19.03 2.99
C ARG A 634 -8.93 18.27 3.64
N GLY A 635 -8.69 17.77 4.85
CA GLY A 635 -9.65 17.06 5.68
C GLY A 635 -10.44 18.00 6.57
N ILE A 636 -11.75 17.79 6.65
CA ILE A 636 -12.65 18.47 7.57
C ILE A 636 -13.58 17.46 8.24
N HIS A 637 -14.14 17.82 9.36
CA HIS A 637 -15.02 16.99 10.18
C HIS A 637 -14.35 15.72 10.69
N GLY A 638 -13.01 15.70 10.83
CA GLY A 638 -12.27 14.56 11.37
C GLY A 638 -12.68 14.26 12.82
N PHE A 639 -12.77 12.99 13.16
CA PHE A 639 -13.10 12.54 14.51
C PHE A 639 -11.93 12.77 15.46
N VAL A 640 -12.24 13.33 16.62
CA VAL A 640 -11.30 13.54 17.72
C VAL A 640 -12.05 13.60 19.04
N TYR A 641 -11.40 13.20 20.11
CA TYR A 641 -11.93 13.37 21.45
C TYR A 641 -11.47 14.71 22.04
N ASP A 642 -12.41 15.62 22.25
CA ASP A 642 -12.17 16.91 22.88
C ASP A 642 -12.50 16.86 24.36
N LEU A 643 -11.66 17.48 25.20
CA LEU A 643 -11.91 17.63 26.61
C LEU A 643 -13.05 18.62 26.83
N THR A 644 -14.14 18.18 27.42
CA THR A 644 -15.35 18.97 27.66
C THR A 644 -15.57 19.15 29.16
N GLY A 645 -15.81 20.40 29.61
CA GLY A 645 -16.14 20.71 30.99
C GLY A 645 -15.12 20.20 32.01
N PRO A 646 -13.81 20.48 31.87
CA PRO A 646 -12.85 20.04 32.86
C PRO A 646 -13.16 20.66 34.23
N SER A 647 -13.23 19.79 35.25
CA SER A 647 -13.34 20.18 36.62
C SER A 647 -12.19 19.61 37.44
N ALA A 648 -12.08 20.01 38.70
CA ALA A 648 -11.06 19.47 39.60
C ALA A 648 -11.18 17.95 39.81
N THR A 649 -12.33 17.34 39.49
CA THR A 649 -12.63 15.92 39.73
C THR A 649 -13.11 15.17 38.49
N ASN A 650 -13.21 15.82 37.30
CA ASN A 650 -13.73 15.20 36.08
C ASN A 650 -13.02 15.71 34.83
N ALA A 651 -12.57 14.77 34.03
CA ALA A 651 -12.04 14.99 32.66
C ALA A 651 -12.90 14.18 31.68
N SER A 652 -13.97 14.79 31.19
CA SER A 652 -14.86 14.18 30.20
C SER A 652 -14.40 14.49 28.81
N PHE A 653 -14.21 13.46 27.98
CA PHE A 653 -13.83 13.57 26.58
C PHE A 653 -15.04 13.20 25.72
N ALA A 654 -15.46 14.11 24.83
CA ALA A 654 -16.54 13.87 23.90
C ALA A 654 -16.01 13.73 22.47
N LEU A 655 -16.49 12.72 21.76
CA LEU A 655 -16.18 12.55 20.33
C LEU A 655 -16.79 13.71 19.54
N SER A 656 -15.98 14.43 18.81
CA SER A 656 -16.34 15.63 18.05
C SER A 656 -15.87 15.56 16.59
N ASN A 657 -16.30 16.53 15.78
CA ASN A 657 -15.91 16.72 14.38
C ASN A 657 -14.99 17.93 14.16
N THR A 658 -14.21 18.31 15.14
CA THR A 658 -13.43 19.55 15.13
C THR A 658 -12.07 19.39 14.47
N ARG A 659 -11.62 18.14 14.18
CA ARG A 659 -10.33 17.90 13.54
C ARG A 659 -10.31 18.29 12.08
N GLN A 660 -9.23 18.98 11.68
CA GLN A 660 -8.93 19.38 10.32
C GLN A 660 -7.51 18.95 9.96
N ASP A 661 -7.39 18.20 8.87
CA ASP A 661 -6.14 17.60 8.42
C ASP A 661 -5.64 18.29 7.14
N HIS A 662 -4.33 18.48 7.04
CA HIS A 662 -3.69 19.14 5.92
C HIS A 662 -2.49 18.32 5.46
N TYR A 663 -2.50 17.97 4.17
CA TYR A 663 -1.33 17.38 3.51
C TYR A 663 -1.04 18.15 2.23
N ASP A 664 0.22 18.52 2.03
CA ASP A 664 0.76 19.04 0.79
C ASP A 664 2.03 18.24 0.49
N GLY A 665 2.10 17.62 -0.69
CA GLY A 665 3.24 16.80 -1.10
C GLY A 665 3.65 17.10 -2.54
N PHE A 666 4.93 17.39 -2.74
CA PHE A 666 5.57 17.51 -4.06
C PHE A 666 6.57 16.38 -4.20
N GLN A 667 6.51 15.66 -5.32
CA GLN A 667 7.42 14.55 -5.59
C GLN A 667 8.02 14.62 -7.00
N ILE A 668 9.26 14.15 -7.08
CA ILE A 668 9.97 13.92 -8.36
C ILE A 668 10.48 12.50 -8.33
N ASN A 669 10.08 11.69 -9.31
CA ASN A 669 10.46 10.29 -9.43
C ASN A 669 11.15 10.08 -10.77
N GLY A 670 12.32 9.47 -10.77
CA GLY A 670 13.05 9.05 -11.96
C GLY A 670 13.28 7.54 -11.95
N ARG A 671 13.00 6.87 -13.05
CA ARG A 671 13.28 5.43 -13.23
C ARG A 671 13.92 5.19 -14.60
N ARG A 672 14.93 4.31 -14.63
CA ARG A 672 15.52 3.81 -15.85
C ARG A 672 15.64 2.29 -15.77
N ALA A 673 15.06 1.60 -16.73
CA ALA A 673 15.27 0.18 -16.93
C ALA A 673 16.37 -0.03 -17.97
N PHE A 674 17.25 -0.98 -17.70
CA PHE A 674 18.32 -1.42 -18.60
C PHE A 674 17.95 -2.79 -19.16
N ARG A 675 18.69 -3.25 -20.14
CA ARG A 675 18.55 -4.63 -20.65
C ARG A 675 18.87 -5.64 -19.53
N ASN A 676 18.28 -6.82 -19.61
CA ASN A 676 18.47 -7.96 -18.69
C ASN A 676 17.95 -7.75 -17.26
N GLY A 677 16.91 -6.93 -17.06
CA GLY A 677 16.27 -6.75 -15.76
C GLY A 677 17.06 -5.86 -14.79
N HIS A 678 18.11 -5.17 -15.24
CA HIS A 678 18.80 -4.16 -14.46
C HIS A 678 18.00 -2.86 -14.45
N MET A 679 17.99 -2.15 -13.33
CA MET A 679 17.24 -0.91 -13.19
C MET A 679 17.84 0.01 -12.13
N ILE A 680 17.50 1.28 -12.21
CA ILE A 680 17.73 2.28 -11.18
C ILE A 680 16.47 3.14 -11.02
N ALA A 681 16.10 3.41 -9.79
CA ALA A 681 15.03 4.35 -9.46
C ALA A 681 15.54 5.33 -8.39
N ALA A 682 15.10 6.57 -8.48
CA ALA A 682 15.36 7.59 -7.47
C ALA A 682 14.16 8.51 -7.34
N SER A 683 13.83 8.90 -6.12
CA SER A 683 12.73 9.82 -5.84
C SER A 683 13.06 10.79 -4.72
N TYR A 684 12.51 11.98 -4.82
CA TYR A 684 12.54 12.98 -3.77
C TYR A 684 11.11 13.45 -3.48
N VAL A 685 10.76 13.48 -2.20
CA VAL A 685 9.45 13.94 -1.72
C VAL A 685 9.67 15.07 -0.73
N ARG A 686 9.00 16.20 -0.97
CA ARG A 686 8.83 17.28 0.00
C ARG A 686 7.37 17.33 0.40
N SER A 687 7.08 17.08 1.67
CA SER A 687 5.69 17.04 2.14
C SER A 687 5.54 17.61 3.54
N HIS A 688 4.29 17.97 3.89
CA HIS A 688 3.90 18.39 5.23
C HIS A 688 2.55 17.74 5.55
N ALA A 689 2.52 16.95 6.62
CA ALA A 689 1.32 16.34 7.17
C ALA A 689 1.03 16.92 8.55
N ARG A 690 -0.04 17.68 8.68
CA ARG A 690 -0.40 18.43 9.90
C ARG A 690 -1.88 18.33 10.22
N SER A 691 -2.20 18.50 11.51
CA SER A 691 -3.57 18.65 11.97
C SER A 691 -3.67 19.77 13.00
N ASN A 692 -4.86 20.31 13.15
CA ASN A 692 -5.15 21.23 14.27
C ASN A 692 -5.28 20.47 15.61
N GLN A 693 -5.39 19.13 15.58
CA GLN A 693 -5.60 18.25 16.72
C GLN A 693 -4.88 16.93 16.48
N VAL A 694 -3.66 16.79 17.00
CA VAL A 694 -2.78 15.65 16.75
C VAL A 694 -2.67 14.66 17.90
N LEU A 695 -3.19 15.01 19.07
CA LEU A 695 -3.13 14.14 20.24
C LEU A 695 -4.24 13.08 20.16
N ASP A 696 -3.86 11.80 20.32
CA ASP A 696 -4.82 10.70 20.42
C ASP A 696 -5.05 10.34 21.88
N PHE A 697 -6.22 10.71 22.40
CA PHE A 697 -6.61 10.36 23.76
C PHE A 697 -7.22 8.96 23.80
N ASN A 698 -6.79 8.18 24.76
CA ASN A 698 -7.37 6.88 25.08
C ASN A 698 -7.44 6.71 26.61
N ILE A 699 -8.16 5.71 27.08
CA ILE A 699 -8.34 5.50 28.53
C ILE A 699 -7.06 5.02 29.21
N ASP A 700 -6.19 4.39 28.45
CA ASP A 700 -4.94 3.82 28.96
C ASP A 700 -3.90 4.89 29.25
N ASN A 701 -3.87 5.95 28.46
CA ASN A 701 -2.96 7.08 28.63
C ASN A 701 -3.64 8.42 28.27
N PRO A 702 -4.67 8.88 29.02
CA PRO A 702 -5.26 10.19 28.77
C PRO A 702 -4.25 11.29 29.11
N GLN A 703 -4.03 12.21 28.16
CA GLN A 703 -3.27 13.41 28.39
C GLN A 703 -4.20 14.52 28.87
N PHE A 704 -3.88 15.14 30.00
CA PHE A 704 -4.68 16.24 30.57
C PHE A 704 -4.39 17.59 29.92
N SER A 705 -3.90 17.60 28.69
CA SER A 705 -3.64 18.77 27.89
C SER A 705 -4.74 18.97 26.88
N SER A 706 -5.08 20.21 26.58
CA SER A 706 -5.97 20.53 25.47
C SER A 706 -5.34 20.17 24.14
N GLN A 707 -6.16 19.83 23.16
CA GLN A 707 -5.71 19.63 21.78
C GLN A 707 -5.02 20.88 21.25
N GLN A 708 -3.92 20.68 20.52
CA GLN A 708 -3.13 21.74 19.91
C GLN A 708 -2.74 21.33 18.47
N PRO A 709 -2.57 22.31 17.56
CA PRO A 709 -2.10 22.04 16.21
C PRO A 709 -0.64 21.57 16.22
N GLY A 710 -0.32 20.64 15.32
CA GLY A 710 1.03 20.12 15.18
C GLY A 710 1.22 19.27 13.91
N PRO A 711 2.44 18.81 13.63
CA PRO A 711 2.70 17.80 12.64
C PRO A 711 2.19 16.43 13.13
N TYR A 712 1.81 15.55 12.21
CA TYR A 712 1.57 14.15 12.56
C TYR A 712 2.86 13.46 13.03
N PRO A 713 2.77 12.42 13.91
CA PRO A 713 3.95 11.71 14.42
C PRO A 713 4.83 11.06 13.33
N TRP A 714 4.31 10.87 12.14
CA TRP A 714 5.02 10.33 10.97
C TRP A 714 5.37 11.41 9.92
N ASP A 715 5.23 12.69 10.22
CA ASP A 715 5.58 13.77 9.28
C ASP A 715 7.09 13.82 9.01
N THR A 716 7.48 13.65 7.74
CA THR A 716 8.87 13.70 7.27
C THR A 716 8.98 14.71 6.12
N PRO A 717 9.27 15.99 6.39
CA PRO A 717 9.22 17.05 5.39
C PRO A 717 10.09 16.84 4.15
N ASN A 718 11.24 16.19 4.28
CA ASN A 718 12.13 15.90 3.16
C ASN A 718 12.48 14.42 3.19
N ARG A 719 12.30 13.74 2.06
CA ARG A 719 12.63 12.34 1.92
C ARG A 719 13.22 12.05 0.55
N PHE A 720 14.38 11.41 0.53
CA PHE A 720 15.03 10.91 -0.66
C PHE A 720 15.14 9.39 -0.60
N LEU A 721 14.76 8.73 -1.68
CA LEU A 721 14.83 7.29 -1.86
C LEU A 721 15.57 6.98 -3.15
N SER A 722 16.41 5.95 -3.16
CA SER A 722 16.94 5.38 -4.40
C SER A 722 17.20 3.90 -4.22
N TYR A 723 16.94 3.13 -5.25
CA TYR A 723 17.21 1.71 -5.28
C TYR A 723 17.51 1.22 -6.69
N GLY A 724 18.16 0.09 -6.78
CA GLY A 724 18.44 -0.48 -8.09
C GLY A 724 19.14 -1.84 -8.02
N LEU A 725 19.14 -2.49 -9.19
CA LEU A 725 19.92 -3.67 -9.50
C LEU A 725 20.82 -3.33 -10.69
N LEU A 726 22.12 -3.35 -10.48
CA LEU A 726 23.11 -2.91 -11.46
C LEU A 726 24.06 -4.06 -11.80
N PRO A 727 24.51 -4.19 -13.06
CA PRO A 727 25.52 -5.15 -13.41
C PRO A 727 26.85 -4.74 -12.75
N LEU A 728 27.47 -5.68 -12.03
CA LEU A 728 28.81 -5.54 -11.50
C LEU A 728 29.79 -6.25 -12.45
N VAL A 729 30.81 -6.89 -12.02
CA VAL A 729 31.80 -7.59 -12.84
C VAL A 729 31.39 -9.06 -13.06
N LYS A 730 31.53 -9.59 -14.30
CA LYS A 730 31.45 -11.03 -14.65
C LYS A 730 30.33 -11.84 -13.94
N ARG A 731 29.07 -11.55 -14.21
CA ARG A 731 27.91 -12.31 -13.69
C ARG A 731 27.58 -12.06 -12.21
N PHE A 732 28.04 -10.97 -11.63
CA PHE A 732 27.58 -10.46 -10.36
C PHE A 732 26.71 -9.24 -10.56
N ASP A 733 25.64 -9.15 -9.78
CA ASP A 733 24.73 -8.01 -9.74
C ASP A 733 24.88 -7.30 -8.39
N LEU A 734 24.91 -5.96 -8.42
CA LEU A 734 24.86 -5.11 -7.25
C LEU A 734 23.42 -4.67 -7.02
N ALA A 735 22.79 -5.14 -5.95
CA ALA A 735 21.54 -4.61 -5.45
C ALA A 735 21.83 -3.55 -4.39
N TYR A 736 21.23 -2.36 -4.51
CA TYR A 736 21.36 -1.30 -3.51
C TYR A 736 20.01 -0.66 -3.22
N SER A 737 19.89 -0.13 -2.01
CA SER A 737 18.81 0.79 -1.65
C SER A 737 19.31 1.82 -0.66
N THR A 738 18.80 3.04 -0.75
CA THR A 738 19.12 4.12 0.19
C THR A 738 17.87 4.90 0.53
N GLU A 739 17.79 5.32 1.78
CA GLU A 739 16.75 6.21 2.29
C GLU A 739 17.40 7.29 3.15
N ILE A 740 17.00 8.54 2.89
CA ILE A 740 17.38 9.71 3.69
C ILE A 740 16.09 10.47 3.97
N HIS A 741 15.79 10.73 5.24
CA HIS A 741 14.64 11.58 5.56
C HIS A 741 14.85 12.41 6.83
N THR A 742 14.12 13.52 6.92
CA THR A 742 13.99 14.30 8.15
C THR A 742 13.43 13.41 9.25
N GLY A 743 14.00 13.47 10.45
CA GLY A 743 13.51 12.68 11.59
C GLY A 743 12.03 12.94 11.88
N VAL A 744 11.31 11.90 12.30
CA VAL A 744 9.91 12.01 12.72
C VAL A 744 9.78 12.86 13.99
N PRO A 745 8.66 13.56 14.20
CA PRO A 745 8.44 14.35 15.41
C PRO A 745 8.14 13.48 16.62
N PHE A 746 8.42 14.01 17.82
CA PHE A 746 8.01 13.43 19.09
C PHE A 746 7.57 14.53 20.07
N ASN A 747 6.77 14.12 21.08
CA ASN A 747 6.25 14.99 22.13
C ASN A 747 7.21 15.01 23.33
N VAL A 748 7.25 16.12 24.07
CA VAL A 748 7.94 16.23 25.35
C VAL A 748 6.89 16.24 26.46
N VAL A 749 7.08 15.40 27.46
CA VAL A 749 6.16 15.21 28.59
C VAL A 749 6.87 15.42 29.94
N ASP A 750 6.10 15.51 31.01
CA ASP A 750 6.59 15.48 32.39
C ASP A 750 6.31 14.11 33.06
N ASP A 751 6.74 13.95 34.30
CA ASP A 751 6.55 12.75 35.11
C ASP A 751 5.07 12.41 35.41
N GLN A 752 4.13 13.29 35.08
CA GLN A 752 2.70 13.04 35.10
C GLN A 752 2.15 12.66 33.70
N GLN A 753 3.01 12.55 32.69
CA GLN A 753 2.66 12.36 31.28
C GLN A 753 1.81 13.51 30.71
N LYS A 754 2.04 14.73 31.19
CA LYS A 754 1.48 15.94 30.61
C LYS A 754 2.39 16.51 29.54
N LEU A 755 1.80 16.98 28.47
CA LEU A 755 2.52 17.67 27.39
C LEU A 755 3.05 19.01 27.89
N VAL A 756 4.37 19.23 27.80
CA VAL A 756 5.04 20.47 28.28
C VAL A 756 5.52 21.39 27.15
N GLU A 757 5.56 20.87 25.93
CA GLU A 757 5.87 21.63 24.71
C GLU A 757 4.72 21.40 23.68
N PRO A 758 4.63 22.24 22.61
CA PRO A 758 3.66 21.99 21.54
C PRO A 758 3.85 20.60 20.92
N PRO A 759 2.78 19.91 20.49
CA PRO A 759 2.87 18.58 19.90
C PRO A 759 3.84 18.52 18.74
N GLY A 760 4.76 17.55 18.77
CA GLY A 760 5.73 17.32 17.71
C GLY A 760 6.74 18.45 17.51
N SER A 761 7.00 19.28 18.55
CA SER A 761 8.00 20.37 18.54
C SER A 761 9.42 19.86 18.35
N ARG A 762 9.71 18.65 18.80
CA ARG A 762 11.02 18.01 18.69
C ARG A 762 10.99 16.93 17.60
N ARG A 763 12.19 16.63 17.04
CA ARG A 763 12.35 15.61 16.02
C ARG A 763 13.55 14.72 16.31
N PHE A 764 13.42 13.45 15.92
CA PHE A 764 14.56 12.54 15.86
C PHE A 764 15.64 13.10 14.89
N PRO A 765 16.89 12.67 15.03
CA PRO A 765 17.94 12.95 14.06
C PRO A 765 17.57 12.48 12.66
N THR A 766 18.15 13.11 11.63
CA THR A 766 17.96 12.69 10.24
C THR A 766 18.29 11.22 10.07
N TRP A 767 17.35 10.46 9.54
CA TRP A 767 17.51 9.06 9.19
C TRP A 767 18.36 8.90 7.94
N PHE A 768 19.25 7.95 7.93
CA PHE A 768 20.02 7.57 6.75
C PHE A 768 20.34 6.09 6.75
N THR A 769 19.96 5.40 5.70
CA THR A 769 20.37 4.01 5.44
C THR A 769 20.92 3.87 4.02
N LEU A 770 21.96 3.05 3.88
CA LEU A 770 22.46 2.56 2.61
C LEU A 770 22.65 1.04 2.74
N ASN A 771 21.87 0.28 1.99
CA ASN A 771 21.97 -1.17 1.93
C ASN A 771 22.65 -1.56 0.62
N THR A 772 23.60 -2.48 0.68
CA THR A 772 24.35 -2.94 -0.51
C THR A 772 24.58 -4.43 -0.44
N HIS A 773 24.08 -5.13 -1.47
CA HIS A 773 24.18 -6.58 -1.56
C HIS A 773 24.74 -6.97 -2.92
N VAL A 774 25.55 -7.99 -2.98
CA VAL A 774 26.05 -8.61 -4.21
C VAL A 774 25.36 -9.94 -4.41
N GLU A 775 24.78 -10.13 -5.59
CA GLU A 775 24.09 -11.36 -5.99
C GLU A 775 24.84 -12.05 -7.13
N LYS A 776 24.86 -13.37 -7.08
CA LYS A 776 25.33 -14.23 -8.17
C LYS A 776 24.29 -15.30 -8.46
N ARG A 777 23.84 -15.36 -9.71
CA ARG A 777 23.02 -16.45 -10.23
C ARG A 777 23.91 -17.48 -10.91
N PHE A 778 23.67 -18.76 -10.66
CA PHE A 778 24.44 -19.85 -11.24
C PHE A 778 23.58 -21.11 -11.40
N HIS A 779 24.08 -22.01 -12.25
CA HIS A 779 23.47 -23.32 -12.47
C HIS A 779 24.33 -24.38 -11.81
N ALA A 780 23.76 -25.21 -10.95
CA ALA A 780 24.41 -26.33 -10.29
C ALA A 780 23.41 -27.45 -10.01
N LEU A 781 23.86 -28.72 -10.11
CA LEU A 781 23.07 -29.91 -9.86
C LEU A 781 21.79 -30.01 -10.71
N GLY A 782 21.77 -29.41 -11.91
CA GLY A 782 20.61 -29.39 -12.79
C GLY A 782 19.55 -28.34 -12.45
N TYR A 783 19.85 -27.40 -11.52
CA TYR A 783 18.95 -26.36 -11.05
C TYR A 783 19.60 -24.98 -11.08
N TYR A 784 18.74 -23.93 -11.10
CA TYR A 784 19.16 -22.55 -10.94
C TYR A 784 19.14 -22.13 -9.48
N TRP A 785 20.19 -21.42 -9.09
CA TRP A 785 20.40 -20.89 -7.75
C TRP A 785 20.77 -19.42 -7.80
N ALA A 786 20.43 -18.67 -6.77
CA ALA A 786 20.95 -17.33 -6.53
C ALA A 786 21.49 -17.24 -5.10
N ILE A 787 22.71 -16.73 -4.96
CA ILE A 787 23.32 -16.41 -3.68
C ILE A 787 23.49 -14.90 -3.63
N ARG A 788 23.03 -14.28 -2.55
CA ARG A 788 23.16 -12.87 -2.26
C ARG A 788 23.79 -12.68 -0.89
N GLY A 789 24.72 -11.75 -0.76
CA GLY A 789 25.31 -11.38 0.51
C GLY A 789 25.64 -9.89 0.52
N GLY A 790 25.53 -9.26 1.69
CA GLY A 790 25.80 -7.83 1.82
C GLY A 790 25.45 -7.28 3.18
N PHE A 791 25.48 -5.96 3.27
CA PHE A 791 25.21 -5.25 4.49
C PHE A 791 23.97 -4.37 4.36
N ASN A 792 23.08 -4.48 5.32
CA ASN A 792 22.09 -3.45 5.61
C ASN A 792 22.78 -2.36 6.44
N ASN A 793 22.45 -1.09 6.13
CA ASN A 793 23.08 0.09 6.74
C ASN A 793 24.62 -0.02 6.76
N VAL A 794 25.21 -0.17 5.57
CA VAL A 794 26.68 -0.36 5.38
C VAL A 794 27.51 0.73 6.06
N THR A 795 26.97 1.95 6.19
CA THR A 795 27.64 3.07 6.85
C THR A 795 27.73 2.91 8.37
N GLY A 796 26.89 2.06 8.97
CA GLY A 796 26.84 1.85 10.41
C GLY A 796 26.26 3.05 11.18
N ARG A 797 25.58 4.00 10.48
CA ARG A 797 24.93 5.13 11.15
C ARG A 797 23.85 4.61 12.10
N LYS A 798 23.85 5.11 13.34
CA LYS A 798 22.81 4.82 14.31
C LYS A 798 21.54 5.59 13.94
N ASN A 799 20.51 4.87 13.50
CA ASN A 799 19.19 5.42 13.23
C ASN A 799 18.31 5.12 14.44
N TRP A 800 18.15 6.12 15.30
CA TRP A 800 17.49 6.00 16.58
C TRP A 800 15.99 5.83 16.43
N ILE A 801 15.40 4.95 17.24
CA ILE A 801 13.97 4.64 17.26
C ILE A 801 13.31 5.11 18.54
N PHE A 802 14.06 5.16 19.63
CA PHE A 802 13.57 5.53 20.95
C PHE A 802 14.28 6.81 21.47
N VAL A 803 13.54 7.60 22.25
CA VAL A 803 14.07 8.77 22.94
C VAL A 803 13.41 8.87 24.32
N ASN A 804 14.19 9.16 25.36
CA ASN A 804 13.65 9.57 26.64
C ASN A 804 13.11 10.99 26.54
N ASN A 805 11.80 11.13 26.49
CA ASN A 805 11.10 12.40 26.24
C ASN A 805 10.51 13.03 27.53
N ASP A 806 10.78 12.46 28.71
CA ASP A 806 10.38 13.03 29.99
C ASP A 806 11.37 14.11 30.44
N ILE A 807 10.89 15.36 30.54
CA ILE A 807 11.75 16.52 30.91
C ILE A 807 12.27 16.44 32.36
N LYS A 808 11.69 15.57 33.20
CA LYS A 808 12.14 15.35 34.58
C LYS A 808 13.23 14.28 34.69
N SER A 809 13.47 13.55 33.59
CA SER A 809 14.52 12.54 33.55
C SER A 809 15.91 13.15 33.51
N PRO A 810 16.92 12.63 34.24
CA PRO A 810 18.32 13.00 34.06
C PRO A 810 18.83 12.62 32.66
N ASP A 811 18.20 11.63 32.01
CA ASP A 811 18.50 11.18 30.66
C ASP A 811 17.60 11.83 29.59
N PHE A 812 17.01 13.00 29.88
CA PHE A 812 16.19 13.73 28.93
C PHE A 812 16.90 13.94 27.60
N LEU A 813 16.22 13.59 26.50
CA LEU A 813 16.74 13.58 25.10
C LEU A 813 17.85 12.55 24.84
N MET A 814 18.09 11.58 25.73
CA MET A 814 18.94 10.45 25.41
C MET A 814 18.20 9.55 24.41
N PHE A 815 18.87 9.31 23.28
CA PHE A 815 18.37 8.40 22.25
C PHE A 815 18.86 6.97 22.51
N SER A 816 17.99 5.98 22.42
CA SER A 816 18.27 4.58 22.59
C SER A 816 17.59 3.75 21.51
N VAL A 817 17.90 2.47 21.43
CA VAL A 817 17.45 1.52 20.42
C VAL A 817 17.65 2.06 18.99
N TYR A 818 18.48 1.42 18.22
CA TYR A 818 18.83 1.92 16.88
C TYR A 818 18.95 0.78 15.86
N ASN A 819 18.64 1.10 14.62
CA ASN A 819 18.97 0.26 13.47
C ASN A 819 20.44 0.43 13.10
N GLY A 820 21.27 -0.54 13.43
CA GLY A 820 22.70 -0.57 13.15
C GLY A 820 23.04 -1.29 11.85
N ARG A 821 24.35 -1.55 11.64
CA ARG A 821 24.85 -2.36 10.53
C ARG A 821 24.55 -3.84 10.80
N ALA A 822 23.95 -4.53 9.81
CA ALA A 822 23.73 -5.96 9.85
C ALA A 822 24.23 -6.61 8.55
N PHE A 823 24.98 -7.71 8.66
CA PHE A 823 25.32 -8.57 7.52
C PHE A 823 24.16 -9.54 7.28
N THR A 824 23.72 -9.63 6.02
CA THR A 824 22.67 -10.57 5.62
C THR A 824 23.11 -11.41 4.44
N GLY A 825 22.79 -12.70 4.48
CA GLY A 825 23.00 -13.64 3.39
C GLY A 825 21.69 -14.28 2.99
N ARG A 826 21.48 -14.52 1.69
CA ARG A 826 20.28 -15.15 1.15
C ARG A 826 20.67 -16.20 0.11
N ILE A 827 20.16 -17.41 0.23
CA ILE A 827 20.20 -18.42 -0.81
C ILE A 827 18.79 -18.66 -1.33
N ARG A 828 18.66 -18.70 -2.65
CA ARG A 828 17.41 -19.02 -3.32
C ARG A 828 17.60 -20.21 -4.24
N PHE A 829 16.74 -21.18 -4.12
CA PHE A 829 16.54 -22.24 -5.08
C PHE A 829 15.46 -21.80 -6.06
N LEU A 830 15.78 -21.70 -7.33
CA LEU A 830 14.92 -21.13 -8.37
C LEU A 830 14.27 -22.20 -9.27
N GLY A 831 14.56 -23.49 -9.01
CA GLY A 831 13.99 -24.60 -9.77
C GLY A 831 14.77 -24.97 -11.02
N ARG A 832 14.13 -25.76 -11.91
CA ARG A 832 14.63 -26.11 -13.24
C ARG A 832 14.21 -25.09 -14.28
N LYS A 833 14.94 -25.04 -15.38
CA LYS A 833 14.59 -24.26 -16.58
C LYS A 833 13.28 -24.78 -17.19
#